data_8320f6b3dcf3d2db517e04a815843721
#
_entry.id   8320f6b3dcf3d2db517e04a815843721
#
_cell.length_a   1.000
_cell.length_b   1.000
_cell.length_c   1.000
_cell.angle_alpha   90.00
_cell.angle_beta   90.00
_cell.angle_gamma   90.00
#
_symmetry.space_group_name_H-M   'P 1'
#
loop_
_entity.id
_entity.type
_entity.pdbx_description
1 polymer ?
#
loop_
_entity_poly.entity_id
_entity_poly.type
_entity_poly.pdbx_seq_one_letter_code
_entity_poly.pdbx_strand_id
1 'polypeptide(L)'
;MKLRARRLSLPLVLSVSLLAACGGKSEEEMMASAKTALQQQDAKTATIELKNLLQKNPANPEGRFLLGKALLDSGEVVNAEIELRRALEYKYPQEQVVPLLVQVMLSQGQLKKALGDYGSTKLADKAAQASLDAQLSAAALGTGDRDRARQLAEAAVAGDPGSEQAVLAQARILSSQQSFTEAVQRLDELLKTHPKSASALLFKAQLQLRALNEPDAAITTFKQLLAVKPDQFDAHDALLGQALARNDIDAARQQLAAMKKAGVPGGRTALLEAKVEMAAGNYSRAKELVQALRRAAPEHLGLLSLAAMAEARLGNYSEAEALAAKAVQLAPQSAQLRYQHAQALIKLRQPAKALAALKPLLESGSKDSEALALAGQAAMLQGEQKQAEEYFKRAASLRPDDQRYRAALAIGQLSSGGSDAAVAELNTIAAKDKGTGVDLALISALAGRRDYAAALKAIDSLERKQPDSIDVPLLRGRVQLVQGNLVEARKSFEAVLKKDPKLLLALGGLVTIDVNEKKPDQGRARLEAYIKDNPKNSQALRALAELDAQLGKPHEQVLKSLNEAVRVDPNDALARQMQLDVLLAGRDVKLTLSTAQAAVAAIPNNIELMERLARAQMLAGENGQALSTFGKITSLAPESGVGQLGTAGVQILNKDFTAAQRELKKVLDVRPDDLQARAMAIQVELQLKRPKEALALAKDLQSRHPKAAAGYLAEGIVQQELGETDPALASMRKALTLENPGESPLRLHALLRKVRRTAEADAFADSWLKSHPDDITFGLYLADLALATNDLPSAEKLYRGLLAKRQDLVGALNNLSWLLTTQKKPGAVELAQKALALAPEQPAVMDTYAGALAAEGQPAKALEVQRKVVQMAPDVPAYRLALARFLLTAGDKAAARQELQQLTKLGKGFAQQGEVEKLLAEANR
;
A
#
# COMPACT_ATOMS: atom_id res chain seq x y z
N MET A 1 -32.51 32.61 31.45
CA MET A 1 -33.89 32.96 31.87
C MET A 1 -34.37 31.92 32.89
N LYS A 2 -34.56 32.37 34.15
CA LYS A 2 -35.42 31.89 35.26
C LYS A 2 -35.41 30.36 35.59
N LEU A 3 -34.65 29.93 36.58
CA LEU A 3 -34.99 29.74 38.04
C LEU A 3 -36.44 29.28 38.30
N ARG A 4 -36.62 28.09 38.86
CA ARG A 4 -37.60 27.81 39.88
C ARG A 4 -37.09 26.78 40.88
N ALA A 5 -36.78 27.28 42.07
CA ALA A 5 -36.61 26.49 43.30
C ALA A 5 -37.96 26.01 43.79
N ARG A 6 -38.04 24.77 44.30
CA ARG A 6 -39.11 24.33 45.19
C ARG A 6 -38.47 23.83 46.51
N ARG A 7 -38.66 24.64 47.52
CA ARG A 7 -38.53 24.24 48.91
C ARG A 7 -39.68 23.32 49.28
N LEU A 8 -39.36 22.27 50.01
CA LEU A 8 -40.34 21.58 50.86
C LEU A 8 -39.69 21.25 52.18
N SER A 9 -40.38 21.66 53.19
CA SER A 9 -40.08 21.77 54.61
C SER A 9 -40.05 20.46 55.37
N LEU A 10 -39.18 20.40 56.39
CA LEU A 10 -39.08 19.42 57.47
C LEU A 10 -40.40 19.25 58.22
N PRO A 11 -40.54 18.06 58.90
CA PRO A 11 -40.66 18.18 60.36
C PRO A 11 -39.52 17.44 61.11
N LEU A 12 -39.08 18.13 62.07
CA LEU A 12 -38.26 17.74 63.18
C LEU A 12 -39.01 16.73 64.07
N VAL A 13 -38.56 15.48 64.16
CA VAL A 13 -38.98 14.61 65.30
C VAL A 13 -37.73 14.22 66.04
N LEU A 14 -37.70 14.67 67.22
CA LEU A 14 -36.76 14.37 68.30
C LEU A 14 -36.91 12.91 68.69
N SER A 15 -35.85 12.11 68.61
CA SER A 15 -35.68 10.94 69.42
C SER A 15 -34.24 10.80 69.84
N VAL A 16 -34.01 11.21 71.07
CA VAL A 16 -32.86 10.88 71.91
C VAL A 16 -32.95 9.40 72.20
N SER A 17 -31.81 8.74 71.98
CA SER A 17 -31.34 7.46 72.55
C SER A 17 -30.79 6.55 71.48
N LEU A 18 -29.47 6.54 71.38
CA LEU A 18 -28.59 5.38 71.15
C LEU A 18 -27.14 5.88 70.93
N LEU A 19 -26.61 6.49 71.96
CA LEU A 19 -25.17 6.55 72.20
C LEU A 19 -24.75 5.25 72.86
N ALA A 20 -24.62 4.18 72.07
CA ALA A 20 -23.89 2.99 72.52
C ALA A 20 -23.70 2.08 71.27
N ALA A 21 -22.57 2.16 70.64
CA ALA A 21 -21.84 1.18 69.84
C ALA A 21 -20.99 1.81 68.72
N CYS A 22 -20.13 2.78 69.06
CA CYS A 22 -18.89 3.01 68.28
C CYS A 22 -17.75 2.22 68.97
N GLY A 23 -17.95 0.96 69.24
CA GLY A 23 -16.91 -0.01 69.51
C GLY A 23 -16.46 -0.54 68.14
N GLY A 24 -15.46 0.14 67.50
CA GLY A 24 -14.82 -0.49 66.35
C GLY A 24 -14.29 -1.86 66.77
N LYS A 25 -14.41 -2.88 65.86
CA LYS A 25 -13.94 -4.25 66.08
C LYS A 25 -12.65 -4.24 66.90
N SER A 26 -12.54 -5.13 67.88
CA SER A 26 -11.29 -5.34 68.60
C SER A 26 -10.19 -5.89 67.66
N GLU A 27 -8.92 -5.82 68.06
CA GLU A 27 -7.82 -6.41 67.28
C GLU A 27 -8.07 -7.90 67.07
N GLU A 28 -8.58 -8.62 68.08
CA GLU A 28 -8.92 -10.06 67.97
C GLU A 28 -10.05 -10.33 67.01
N GLU A 29 -11.07 -9.51 66.99
CA GLU A 29 -12.18 -9.64 66.03
C GLU A 29 -11.74 -9.34 64.59
N MET A 30 -10.92 -8.31 64.36
CA MET A 30 -10.34 -8.03 63.07
C MET A 30 -9.42 -9.15 62.57
N MET A 31 -8.58 -9.68 63.44
CA MET A 31 -7.72 -10.82 63.14
C MET A 31 -8.52 -12.08 62.80
N ALA A 32 -9.56 -12.41 63.55
CA ALA A 32 -10.45 -13.53 63.27
C ALA A 32 -11.21 -13.37 61.95
N SER A 33 -11.72 -12.16 61.70
CA SER A 33 -12.39 -11.79 60.43
C SER A 33 -11.44 -11.95 59.24
N ALA A 34 -10.21 -11.46 59.36
CA ALA A 34 -9.20 -11.59 58.33
C ALA A 34 -8.81 -13.04 58.04
N LYS A 35 -8.62 -13.87 59.09
CA LYS A 35 -8.34 -15.30 58.94
C LYS A 35 -9.48 -16.04 58.25
N THR A 36 -10.73 -15.72 58.59
CA THR A 36 -11.92 -16.28 57.96
C THR A 36 -11.98 -15.89 56.48
N ALA A 37 -11.75 -14.63 56.16
CA ALA A 37 -11.72 -14.14 54.81
C ALA A 37 -10.61 -14.81 53.95
N LEU A 38 -9.42 -15.04 54.52
CA LEU A 38 -8.34 -15.76 53.86
C LEU A 38 -8.70 -17.23 53.59
N GLN A 39 -9.40 -17.89 54.51
CA GLN A 39 -9.92 -19.27 54.33
C GLN A 39 -10.95 -19.32 53.19
N GLN A 40 -11.74 -18.28 53.03
CA GLN A 40 -12.74 -18.14 51.95
C GLN A 40 -12.14 -17.63 50.66
N GLN A 41 -10.81 -17.45 50.59
CA GLN A 41 -10.09 -16.85 49.42
C GLN A 41 -10.53 -15.42 49.07
N ASP A 42 -11.12 -14.70 50.02
CA ASP A 42 -11.44 -13.27 49.89
C ASP A 42 -10.27 -12.40 50.36
N ALA A 43 -9.24 -12.30 49.50
CA ALA A 43 -8.04 -11.52 49.79
C ALA A 43 -8.35 -10.02 49.98
N LYS A 44 -9.41 -9.52 49.36
CA LYS A 44 -9.80 -8.11 49.45
C LYS A 44 -10.34 -7.76 50.83
N THR A 45 -11.28 -8.52 51.33
CA THR A 45 -11.79 -8.35 52.69
C THR A 45 -10.70 -8.57 53.73
N ALA A 46 -9.88 -9.59 53.56
CA ALA A 46 -8.72 -9.83 54.44
C ALA A 46 -7.77 -8.63 54.50
N THR A 47 -7.43 -8.05 53.33
CA THR A 47 -6.55 -6.87 53.25
C THR A 47 -7.14 -5.67 54.00
N ILE A 48 -8.43 -5.44 53.89
CA ILE A 48 -9.10 -4.30 54.59
C ILE A 48 -9.02 -4.52 56.12
N GLU A 49 -9.42 -5.71 56.61
CA GLU A 49 -9.43 -6.01 58.04
C GLU A 49 -8.03 -5.95 58.65
N LEU A 50 -7.01 -6.49 57.91
CA LEU A 50 -5.61 -6.44 58.36
C LEU A 50 -5.02 -5.03 58.33
N LYS A 51 -5.36 -4.20 57.36
CA LYS A 51 -4.95 -2.78 57.36
C LYS A 51 -5.56 -2.03 58.56
N ASN A 52 -6.82 -2.28 58.88
CA ASN A 52 -7.49 -1.70 60.04
C ASN A 52 -6.85 -2.13 61.35
N LEU A 53 -6.53 -3.44 61.50
CA LEU A 53 -5.80 -3.97 62.62
C LEU A 53 -4.44 -3.29 62.77
N LEU A 54 -3.67 -3.17 61.67
CA LEU A 54 -2.33 -2.57 61.72
C LEU A 54 -2.33 -1.03 61.87
N GLN A 55 -3.46 -0.36 61.66
CA GLN A 55 -3.65 1.03 62.09
C GLN A 55 -3.70 1.15 63.61
N LYS A 56 -4.32 0.18 64.30
CA LYS A 56 -4.38 0.14 65.74
C LYS A 56 -3.08 -0.38 66.38
N ASN A 57 -2.51 -1.42 65.76
CA ASN A 57 -1.29 -2.05 66.28
C ASN A 57 -0.28 -2.24 65.11
N PRO A 58 0.50 -1.22 64.75
CA PRO A 58 1.46 -1.28 63.64
C PRO A 58 2.55 -2.34 63.78
N ALA A 59 2.81 -2.79 65.02
CA ALA A 59 3.87 -3.77 65.34
C ALA A 59 3.34 -5.22 65.40
N ASN A 60 2.07 -5.48 65.12
CA ASN A 60 1.51 -6.84 65.17
C ASN A 60 2.16 -7.75 64.13
N PRO A 61 3.00 -8.72 64.54
CA PRO A 61 3.79 -9.51 63.58
C PRO A 61 2.92 -10.48 62.77
N GLU A 62 1.87 -11.07 63.36
CA GLU A 62 0.94 -11.94 62.65
C GLU A 62 0.10 -11.15 61.63
N GLY A 63 -0.37 -9.96 61.99
CA GLY A 63 -1.10 -9.07 61.12
C GLY A 63 -0.29 -8.68 59.89
N ARG A 64 1.01 -8.39 60.05
CA ARG A 64 1.95 -8.12 58.97
C ARG A 64 2.14 -9.32 58.03
N PHE A 65 2.32 -10.50 58.60
CA PHE A 65 2.47 -11.74 57.81
C PHE A 65 1.21 -12.04 57.02
N LEU A 66 0.04 -12.01 57.64
CA LEU A 66 -1.22 -12.29 56.97
C LEU A 66 -1.57 -11.24 55.90
N LEU A 67 -1.23 -9.94 56.16
CA LEU A 67 -1.38 -8.92 55.17
C LEU A 67 -0.45 -9.15 53.95
N GLY A 68 0.80 -9.52 54.20
CA GLY A 68 1.74 -9.89 53.13
C GLY A 68 1.21 -11.05 52.26
N LYS A 69 0.60 -12.08 52.92
CA LYS A 69 -0.04 -13.19 52.22
C LYS A 69 -1.26 -12.75 51.41
N ALA A 70 -2.16 -11.96 51.98
CA ALA A 70 -3.34 -11.45 51.28
C ALA A 70 -2.97 -10.58 50.07
N LEU A 71 -1.94 -9.74 50.19
CA LEU A 71 -1.43 -8.90 49.10
C LEU A 71 -0.80 -9.74 47.98
N LEU A 72 -0.09 -10.84 48.35
CA LEU A 72 0.44 -11.78 47.34
C LEU A 72 -0.70 -12.45 46.57
N ASP A 73 -1.73 -12.93 47.28
CA ASP A 73 -2.90 -13.57 46.68
C ASP A 73 -3.67 -12.60 45.78
N SER A 74 -3.61 -11.29 46.05
CA SER A 74 -4.18 -10.21 45.22
C SER A 74 -3.28 -9.76 44.09
N GLY A 75 -2.06 -10.27 43.97
CA GLY A 75 -1.07 -9.88 42.98
C GLY A 75 -0.33 -8.55 43.28
N GLU A 76 -0.48 -7.99 44.50
CA GLU A 76 0.21 -6.78 44.93
C GLU A 76 1.60 -7.10 45.47
N VAL A 77 2.45 -7.70 44.65
CA VAL A 77 3.73 -8.32 45.01
C VAL A 77 4.71 -7.37 45.71
N VAL A 78 4.75 -6.08 45.33
CA VAL A 78 5.63 -5.08 45.93
C VAL A 78 5.22 -4.78 47.38
N ASN A 79 3.94 -4.58 47.60
CA ASN A 79 3.38 -4.35 48.93
C ASN A 79 3.50 -5.61 49.82
N ALA A 80 3.33 -6.79 49.26
CA ALA A 80 3.53 -8.05 49.91
C ALA A 80 4.97 -8.20 50.48
N GLU A 81 5.99 -7.85 49.67
CA GLU A 81 7.40 -7.90 50.14
C GLU A 81 7.62 -7.00 51.36
N ILE A 82 7.08 -5.77 51.32
CA ILE A 82 7.23 -4.82 52.40
C ILE A 82 6.64 -5.37 53.70
N GLU A 83 5.43 -5.89 53.64
CA GLU A 83 4.75 -6.41 54.83
C GLU A 83 5.38 -7.70 55.38
N LEU A 84 5.87 -8.58 54.50
CA LEU A 84 6.60 -9.78 54.92
C LEU A 84 7.95 -9.44 55.57
N ARG A 85 8.70 -8.48 55.05
CA ARG A 85 9.93 -7.99 55.69
C ARG A 85 9.67 -7.39 57.07
N ARG A 86 8.59 -6.62 57.21
CA ARG A 86 8.15 -6.10 58.52
C ARG A 86 7.74 -7.19 59.48
N ALA A 87 7.09 -8.26 58.98
CA ALA A 87 6.77 -9.43 59.83
C ALA A 87 8.04 -10.05 60.42
N LEU A 88 9.13 -10.17 59.62
CA LEU A 88 10.45 -10.63 60.15
C LEU A 88 11.07 -9.65 61.17
N GLU A 89 11.00 -8.34 60.89
CA GLU A 89 11.49 -7.31 61.81
C GLU A 89 10.79 -7.39 63.18
N TYR A 90 9.47 -7.67 63.17
CA TYR A 90 8.67 -7.84 64.40
C TYR A 90 8.70 -9.27 64.92
N LYS A 91 9.69 -10.10 64.49
CA LYS A 91 9.99 -11.46 64.99
C LYS A 91 8.87 -12.49 64.78
N TYR A 92 8.09 -12.37 63.68
CA TYR A 92 7.22 -13.47 63.28
C TYR A 92 8.08 -14.69 62.85
N PRO A 93 7.62 -15.97 63.06
CA PRO A 93 8.41 -17.15 62.79
C PRO A 93 8.98 -17.16 61.35
N GLN A 94 10.31 -17.30 61.26
CA GLN A 94 11.04 -17.33 59.98
C GLN A 94 10.57 -18.48 59.07
N GLU A 95 10.18 -19.59 59.64
CA GLU A 95 9.68 -20.78 58.97
C GLU A 95 8.46 -20.48 58.09
N GLN A 96 7.63 -19.50 58.47
CA GLN A 96 6.45 -19.11 57.74
C GLN A 96 6.74 -17.96 56.74
N VAL A 97 7.58 -17.02 57.14
CA VAL A 97 7.80 -15.79 56.36
C VAL A 97 8.83 -15.99 55.25
N VAL A 98 9.97 -16.66 55.54
CA VAL A 98 11.08 -16.68 54.59
C VAL A 98 10.73 -17.38 53.26
N PRO A 99 10.09 -18.55 53.27
CA PRO A 99 9.70 -19.17 51.99
C PRO A 99 8.74 -18.27 51.17
N LEU A 100 7.78 -17.62 51.83
CA LEU A 100 6.82 -16.77 51.16
C LEU A 100 7.48 -15.47 50.63
N LEU A 101 8.41 -14.90 51.39
CA LEU A 101 9.17 -13.73 50.97
C LEU A 101 10.07 -14.04 49.78
N VAL A 102 10.75 -15.17 49.74
CA VAL A 102 11.54 -15.63 48.60
C VAL A 102 10.63 -15.79 47.36
N GLN A 103 9.45 -16.39 47.55
CA GLN A 103 8.47 -16.53 46.47
C GLN A 103 8.09 -15.18 45.86
N VAL A 104 7.84 -14.18 46.71
CA VAL A 104 7.57 -12.79 46.28
C VAL A 104 8.74 -12.20 45.51
N MET A 105 9.96 -12.36 46.01
CA MET A 105 11.18 -11.86 45.37
C MET A 105 11.40 -12.50 44.00
N LEU A 106 11.11 -13.80 43.84
CA LEU A 106 11.19 -14.50 42.56
C LEU A 106 10.16 -13.95 41.57
N SER A 107 8.94 -13.69 42.03
CA SER A 107 7.89 -13.12 41.17
C SER A 107 8.21 -11.70 40.65
N GLN A 108 9.06 -10.97 41.39
CA GLN A 108 9.59 -9.65 40.98
C GLN A 108 10.89 -9.74 40.15
N GLY A 109 11.38 -10.95 39.84
CA GLY A 109 12.64 -11.16 39.13
C GLY A 109 13.91 -10.86 39.95
N GLN A 110 13.80 -10.75 41.30
CA GLN A 110 14.91 -10.44 42.17
C GLN A 110 15.77 -11.69 42.51
N LEU A 111 16.09 -12.50 41.48
CA LEU A 111 16.71 -13.83 41.66
C LEU A 111 18.05 -13.78 42.39
N LYS A 112 18.96 -12.90 41.95
CA LYS A 112 20.27 -12.74 42.59
C LYS A 112 20.18 -12.30 44.07
N LYS A 113 19.26 -11.40 44.36
CA LYS A 113 19.01 -10.87 45.67
C LYS A 113 18.43 -11.93 46.59
N ALA A 114 17.49 -12.75 46.12
CA ALA A 114 16.95 -13.87 46.87
C ALA A 114 18.01 -14.89 47.25
N LEU A 115 18.92 -15.21 46.34
CA LEU A 115 20.05 -16.10 46.60
C LEU A 115 21.09 -15.49 47.54
N GLY A 116 21.31 -14.19 47.49
CA GLY A 116 22.21 -13.47 48.40
C GLY A 116 21.67 -13.37 49.81
N ASP A 117 20.41 -12.94 49.93
CA ASP A 117 19.77 -12.68 51.24
C ASP A 117 19.46 -13.98 51.99
N TYR A 118 19.02 -15.06 51.31
CA TYR A 118 18.45 -16.25 51.92
C TYR A 118 19.15 -17.56 51.55
N GLY A 119 20.14 -17.54 50.62
CA GLY A 119 20.81 -18.75 50.13
C GLY A 119 21.60 -19.56 51.18
N SER A 120 21.87 -19.03 52.35
CA SER A 120 22.52 -19.70 53.51
C SER A 120 21.57 -19.88 54.68
N THR A 121 20.32 -19.47 54.57
CA THR A 121 19.34 -19.57 55.67
C THR A 121 19.02 -21.01 55.98
N LYS A 122 19.00 -21.36 57.30
CA LYS A 122 18.61 -22.67 57.82
C LYS A 122 17.38 -22.48 58.68
N LEU A 123 16.29 -23.14 58.31
CA LEU A 123 15.05 -23.19 59.06
C LEU A 123 14.98 -24.48 59.85
N ALA A 124 14.40 -24.41 61.03
CA ALA A 124 14.28 -25.59 61.93
C ALA A 124 13.22 -26.59 61.44
N ASP A 125 12.14 -26.04 60.82
CA ASP A 125 11.10 -26.88 60.21
C ASP A 125 11.56 -27.44 58.86
N LYS A 126 11.51 -28.77 58.71
CA LYS A 126 11.98 -29.45 57.52
C LYS A 126 11.14 -29.12 56.25
N ALA A 127 9.85 -28.97 56.41
CA ALA A 127 8.97 -28.67 55.29
C ALA A 127 9.18 -27.23 54.82
N ALA A 128 9.33 -26.26 55.76
CA ALA A 128 9.69 -24.90 55.46
C ALA A 128 11.06 -24.80 54.78
N GLN A 129 12.05 -25.55 55.26
CA GLN A 129 13.37 -25.60 54.61
C GLN A 129 13.29 -26.18 53.20
N ALA A 130 12.54 -27.26 52.98
CA ALA A 130 12.34 -27.84 51.66
C ALA A 130 11.66 -26.87 50.69
N SER A 131 10.66 -26.12 51.15
CA SER A 131 10.02 -25.06 50.38
C SER A 131 10.99 -23.93 49.99
N LEU A 132 11.82 -23.50 50.97
CA LEU A 132 12.86 -22.49 50.70
C LEU A 132 13.88 -22.99 49.69
N ASP A 133 14.40 -24.21 49.86
CA ASP A 133 15.39 -24.82 48.95
C ASP A 133 14.82 -24.98 47.52
N ALA A 134 13.53 -25.38 47.38
CA ALA A 134 12.87 -25.48 46.09
C ALA A 134 12.80 -24.16 45.38
N GLN A 135 12.51 -23.08 46.09
CA GLN A 135 12.43 -21.73 45.49
C GLN A 135 13.81 -21.17 45.18
N LEU A 136 14.79 -21.36 46.06
CA LEU A 136 16.17 -20.98 45.76
C LEU A 136 16.77 -21.79 44.60
N SER A 137 16.36 -23.03 44.42
CA SER A 137 16.70 -23.81 43.22
C SER A 137 16.19 -23.14 41.95
N ALA A 138 14.94 -22.66 41.95
CA ALA A 138 14.39 -21.93 40.81
C ALA A 138 15.14 -20.62 40.57
N ALA A 139 15.54 -19.89 41.61
CA ALA A 139 16.37 -18.69 41.50
C ALA A 139 17.76 -18.99 40.92
N ALA A 140 18.42 -20.03 41.38
CA ALA A 140 19.73 -20.46 40.91
C ALA A 140 19.67 -20.88 39.42
N LEU A 141 18.63 -21.61 39.04
CA LEU A 141 18.40 -21.98 37.62
C LEU A 141 18.20 -20.73 36.75
N GLY A 142 17.43 -19.77 37.23
CA GLY A 142 17.19 -18.51 36.53
C GLY A 142 18.41 -17.58 36.40
N THR A 143 19.40 -17.72 37.28
CA THR A 143 20.69 -17.01 37.22
C THR A 143 21.78 -17.77 36.46
N GLY A 144 21.48 -19.01 35.99
CA GLY A 144 22.39 -19.87 35.23
C GLY A 144 23.29 -20.76 36.07
N ASP A 145 23.19 -20.73 37.40
CA ASP A 145 23.96 -21.58 38.33
C ASP A 145 23.26 -22.95 38.45
N ARG A 146 23.51 -23.81 37.46
CA ARG A 146 22.85 -25.12 37.34
C ARG A 146 23.24 -26.09 38.43
N ASP A 147 24.49 -26.07 38.91
CA ASP A 147 24.95 -26.99 39.93
C ASP A 147 24.31 -26.67 41.28
N ARG A 148 24.28 -25.40 41.65
CA ARG A 148 23.61 -24.97 42.88
C ARG A 148 22.09 -25.21 42.79
N ALA A 149 21.48 -25.01 41.66
CA ALA A 149 20.06 -25.27 41.42
C ALA A 149 19.74 -26.75 41.66
N ARG A 150 20.57 -27.65 41.14
CA ARG A 150 20.41 -29.09 41.32
C ARG A 150 20.56 -29.48 42.79
N GLN A 151 21.63 -29.04 43.48
CA GLN A 151 21.83 -29.32 44.90
C GLN A 151 20.67 -28.89 45.78
N LEU A 152 20.12 -27.68 45.50
CA LEU A 152 18.97 -27.16 46.24
C LEU A 152 17.69 -27.95 45.92
N ALA A 153 17.46 -28.39 44.68
CA ALA A 153 16.31 -29.24 44.35
C ALA A 153 16.40 -30.62 45.00
N GLU A 154 17.60 -31.24 45.05
CA GLU A 154 17.85 -32.50 45.73
C GLU A 154 17.64 -32.35 47.24
N ALA A 155 18.10 -31.25 47.85
CA ALA A 155 17.86 -30.95 49.26
C ALA A 155 16.36 -30.76 49.57
N ALA A 156 15.65 -30.06 48.70
CA ALA A 156 14.20 -29.88 48.82
C ALA A 156 13.45 -31.22 48.81
N VAL A 157 13.77 -32.12 47.87
CA VAL A 157 13.15 -33.46 47.79
C VAL A 157 13.55 -34.36 49.00
N ALA A 158 14.80 -34.24 49.46
CA ALA A 158 15.25 -34.98 50.64
C ALA A 158 14.56 -34.51 51.95
N GLY A 159 14.25 -33.22 52.03
CA GLY A 159 13.54 -32.58 53.16
C GLY A 159 12.05 -32.93 53.21
N ASP A 160 11.39 -32.88 52.05
CA ASP A 160 9.96 -33.18 51.91
C ASP A 160 9.70 -33.80 50.52
N PRO A 161 9.79 -35.14 50.39
CA PRO A 161 9.61 -35.82 49.10
C PRO A 161 8.21 -35.70 48.49
N GLY A 162 7.20 -35.43 49.32
CA GLY A 162 5.79 -35.23 48.88
C GLY A 162 5.40 -33.81 48.56
N SER A 163 6.28 -32.87 48.84
CA SER A 163 5.99 -31.45 48.61
C SER A 163 5.85 -31.12 47.14
N GLU A 164 4.75 -30.45 46.81
CA GLU A 164 4.51 -29.92 45.45
C GLU A 164 5.70 -29.08 44.98
N GLN A 165 6.24 -28.21 45.83
CA GLN A 165 7.33 -27.30 45.47
C GLN A 165 8.63 -28.05 45.23
N ALA A 166 8.97 -29.06 46.03
CA ALA A 166 10.16 -29.87 45.87
C ALA A 166 10.12 -30.67 44.55
N VAL A 167 9.00 -31.33 44.28
CA VAL A 167 8.81 -32.09 43.03
C VAL A 167 8.84 -31.18 41.80
N LEU A 168 8.23 -29.98 41.86
CA LEU A 168 8.31 -28.99 40.80
C LEU A 168 9.76 -28.50 40.55
N ALA A 169 10.54 -28.30 41.64
CA ALA A 169 11.94 -27.93 41.51
C ALA A 169 12.75 -29.05 40.80
N GLN A 170 12.56 -30.30 41.23
CA GLN A 170 13.19 -31.46 40.56
C GLN A 170 12.81 -31.58 39.10
N ALA A 171 11.53 -31.45 38.77
CA ALA A 171 11.06 -31.48 37.36
C ALA A 171 11.67 -30.38 36.53
N ARG A 172 11.88 -29.17 37.09
CA ARG A 172 12.58 -28.07 36.40
C ARG A 172 14.05 -28.39 36.14
N ILE A 173 14.74 -29.04 37.10
CA ILE A 173 16.12 -29.48 36.89
C ILE A 173 16.19 -30.51 35.77
N LEU A 174 15.34 -31.56 35.80
CA LEU A 174 15.25 -32.55 34.74
C LEU A 174 15.01 -31.89 33.37
N SER A 175 14.08 -30.95 33.34
CA SER A 175 13.81 -30.17 32.10
C SER A 175 15.03 -29.38 31.62
N SER A 176 15.82 -28.79 32.55
CA SER A 176 17.04 -28.04 32.20
C SER A 176 18.15 -28.94 31.66
N GLN A 177 18.09 -30.23 31.98
CA GLN A 177 18.97 -31.29 31.50
C GLN A 177 18.44 -31.98 30.24
N GLN A 178 17.34 -31.52 29.68
CA GLN A 178 16.62 -32.09 28.54
C GLN A 178 15.99 -33.46 28.80
N SER A 179 15.92 -33.93 30.04
CA SER A 179 15.24 -35.17 30.46
C SER A 179 13.74 -34.92 30.58
N PHE A 180 13.10 -34.51 29.47
CA PHE A 180 11.70 -34.05 29.48
C PHE A 180 10.71 -35.15 29.85
N THR A 181 10.93 -36.39 29.39
CA THR A 181 10.07 -37.52 29.69
C THR A 181 10.08 -37.85 31.20
N GLU A 182 11.26 -37.84 31.82
CA GLU A 182 11.40 -38.04 33.27
C GLU A 182 10.75 -36.91 34.07
N ALA A 183 10.89 -35.66 33.59
CA ALA A 183 10.22 -34.51 34.19
C ALA A 183 8.70 -34.66 34.15
N VAL A 184 8.12 -35.11 33.04
CA VAL A 184 6.67 -35.39 32.95
C VAL A 184 6.26 -36.55 33.87
N GLN A 185 7.04 -37.63 33.95
CA GLN A 185 6.77 -38.75 34.89
C GLN A 185 6.73 -38.28 36.34
N ARG A 186 7.67 -37.42 36.75
CA ARG A 186 7.68 -36.89 38.12
C ARG A 186 6.47 -35.99 38.40
N LEU A 187 6.03 -35.22 37.41
CA LEU A 187 4.80 -34.40 37.51
C LEU A 187 3.55 -35.30 37.54
N ASP A 188 3.53 -36.42 36.83
CA ASP A 188 2.44 -37.40 36.89
C ASP A 188 2.33 -38.08 38.27
N GLU A 189 3.46 -38.41 38.87
CA GLU A 189 3.48 -38.93 40.25
C GLU A 189 2.93 -37.91 41.24
N LEU A 190 3.34 -36.64 41.12
CA LEU A 190 2.80 -35.54 41.93
C LEU A 190 1.29 -35.39 41.76
N LEU A 191 0.81 -35.44 40.51
CA LEU A 191 -0.61 -35.27 40.22
C LEU A 191 -1.49 -36.44 40.72
N LYS A 192 -0.92 -37.61 41.01
CA LYS A 192 -1.66 -38.69 41.70
C LYS A 192 -2.04 -38.31 43.13
N THR A 193 -1.14 -37.62 43.85
CA THR A 193 -1.35 -37.16 45.23
C THR A 193 -1.96 -35.75 45.29
N HIS A 194 -1.64 -34.89 44.33
CA HIS A 194 -2.08 -33.51 44.22
C HIS A 194 -2.79 -33.22 42.88
N PRO A 195 -3.96 -33.82 42.60
CA PRO A 195 -4.62 -33.75 41.30
C PRO A 195 -5.09 -32.37 40.92
N LYS A 196 -5.17 -31.46 41.88
CA LYS A 196 -5.57 -30.04 41.65
C LYS A 196 -4.37 -29.07 41.65
N SER A 197 -3.15 -29.55 41.55
CA SER A 197 -1.96 -28.70 41.42
C SER A 197 -1.96 -27.99 40.06
N ALA A 198 -2.37 -26.72 40.04
CA ALA A 198 -2.36 -25.89 38.84
C ALA A 198 -0.94 -25.71 38.30
N SER A 199 0.07 -25.61 39.18
CA SER A 199 1.47 -25.44 38.78
C SER A 199 2.02 -26.68 38.08
N ALA A 200 1.71 -27.88 38.61
CA ALA A 200 2.14 -29.13 38.01
C ALA A 200 1.45 -29.39 36.64
N LEU A 201 0.14 -29.16 36.57
CA LEU A 201 -0.63 -29.27 35.32
C LEU A 201 -0.11 -28.31 34.25
N LEU A 202 0.17 -27.05 34.63
CA LEU A 202 0.70 -26.05 33.67
C LEU A 202 2.06 -26.50 33.16
N PHE A 203 2.97 -26.87 34.06
CA PHE A 203 4.33 -27.23 33.65
C PHE A 203 4.36 -28.52 32.83
N LYS A 204 3.59 -29.54 33.19
CA LYS A 204 3.41 -30.77 32.40
C LYS A 204 2.91 -30.45 30.99
N ALA A 205 1.83 -29.67 30.85
CA ALA A 205 1.28 -29.31 29.58
C ALA A 205 2.27 -28.53 28.69
N GLN A 206 3.07 -27.64 29.31
CA GLN A 206 4.11 -26.90 28.58
C GLN A 206 5.22 -27.82 28.06
N LEU A 207 5.67 -28.82 28.87
CA LEU A 207 6.65 -29.82 28.46
C LEU A 207 6.12 -30.68 27.32
N GLN A 208 4.91 -31.20 27.47
CA GLN A 208 4.24 -31.99 26.41
C GLN A 208 4.15 -31.21 25.08
N LEU A 209 3.76 -29.93 25.13
CA LEU A 209 3.57 -29.13 23.94
C LEU A 209 4.89 -28.72 23.28
N ARG A 210 5.85 -28.21 24.08
CA ARG A 210 7.02 -27.50 23.50
C ARG A 210 8.27 -28.39 23.41
N ALA A 211 8.43 -29.33 24.30
CA ALA A 211 9.64 -30.15 24.40
C ALA A 211 9.46 -31.56 23.82
N LEU A 212 8.31 -32.19 24.07
CA LEU A 212 8.02 -33.52 23.56
C LEU A 212 7.26 -33.52 22.23
N ASN A 213 6.71 -32.36 21.81
CA ASN A 213 5.88 -32.25 20.65
C ASN A 213 4.64 -33.15 20.64
N GLU A 214 3.99 -33.23 21.80
CA GLU A 214 2.80 -34.06 22.07
C GLU A 214 1.54 -33.16 22.21
N PRO A 215 1.03 -32.54 21.12
CA PRO A 215 -0.02 -31.52 21.23
C PRO A 215 -1.35 -32.08 21.79
N ASP A 216 -1.72 -33.31 21.50
CA ASP A 216 -2.99 -33.89 22.00
C ASP A 216 -2.95 -34.17 23.50
N ALA A 217 -1.82 -34.67 24.01
CA ALA A 217 -1.61 -34.85 25.45
C ALA A 217 -1.61 -33.49 26.17
N ALA A 218 -0.93 -32.49 25.59
CA ALA A 218 -0.91 -31.13 26.14
C ALA A 218 -2.32 -30.50 26.19
N ILE A 219 -3.13 -30.65 25.14
CA ILE A 219 -4.53 -30.18 25.12
C ILE A 219 -5.33 -30.80 26.26
N THR A 220 -5.17 -32.08 26.47
CA THR A 220 -5.85 -32.79 27.56
C THR A 220 -5.44 -32.22 28.92
N THR A 221 -4.14 -32.05 29.15
CA THR A 221 -3.60 -31.48 30.40
C THR A 221 -4.01 -30.02 30.61
N PHE A 222 -4.03 -29.17 29.56
CA PHE A 222 -4.52 -27.80 29.66
C PHE A 222 -6.03 -27.74 30.00
N LYS A 223 -6.84 -28.66 29.48
CA LYS A 223 -8.26 -28.78 29.87
C LYS A 223 -8.43 -29.16 31.33
N GLN A 224 -7.59 -30.08 31.84
CA GLN A 224 -7.56 -30.41 33.27
C GLN A 224 -7.17 -29.19 34.12
N LEU A 225 -6.18 -28.43 33.68
CA LEU A 225 -5.79 -27.18 34.36
C LEU A 225 -6.95 -26.17 34.40
N LEU A 226 -7.68 -25.97 33.34
CA LEU A 226 -8.83 -25.05 33.30
C LEU A 226 -10.02 -25.55 34.16
N ALA A 227 -10.14 -26.86 34.40
CA ALA A 227 -11.12 -27.37 35.34
C ALA A 227 -10.77 -27.01 36.80
N VAL A 228 -9.48 -26.87 37.13
CA VAL A 228 -9.00 -26.44 38.45
C VAL A 228 -8.92 -24.91 38.56
N LYS A 229 -8.43 -24.25 37.55
CA LYS A 229 -8.23 -22.79 37.47
C LYS A 229 -8.76 -22.23 36.18
N PRO A 230 -10.06 -21.91 36.15
CA PRO A 230 -10.74 -21.48 34.91
C PRO A 230 -10.22 -20.19 34.28
N ASP A 231 -9.58 -19.32 35.03
CA ASP A 231 -9.04 -18.03 34.61
C ASP A 231 -7.56 -18.09 34.16
N GLN A 232 -6.97 -19.31 34.09
CA GLN A 232 -5.57 -19.47 33.71
C GLN A 232 -5.31 -19.07 32.25
N PHE A 233 -4.76 -17.87 32.06
CA PHE A 233 -4.52 -17.29 30.72
C PHE A 233 -3.67 -18.19 29.81
N ASP A 234 -2.55 -18.73 30.34
CA ASP A 234 -1.60 -19.53 29.55
C ASP A 234 -2.25 -20.79 28.95
N ALA A 235 -3.19 -21.39 29.69
CA ALA A 235 -3.92 -22.54 29.19
C ALA A 235 -4.91 -22.17 28.08
N HIS A 236 -5.60 -21.05 28.23
CA HIS A 236 -6.47 -20.52 27.15
C HIS A 236 -5.69 -20.16 25.92
N ASP A 237 -4.56 -19.44 26.04
CA ASP A 237 -3.71 -19.05 24.90
C ASP A 237 -3.15 -20.29 24.17
N ALA A 238 -2.69 -21.28 24.93
CA ALA A 238 -2.18 -22.53 24.35
C ALA A 238 -3.28 -23.32 23.62
N LEU A 239 -4.45 -23.51 24.22
CA LEU A 239 -5.56 -24.21 23.57
C LEU A 239 -6.07 -23.48 22.33
N LEU A 240 -6.19 -22.17 22.41
CA LEU A 240 -6.56 -21.33 21.28
C LEU A 240 -5.50 -21.40 20.18
N GLY A 241 -4.21 -21.33 20.54
CA GLY A 241 -3.09 -21.49 19.60
C GLY A 241 -3.12 -22.84 18.89
N GLN A 242 -3.43 -23.93 19.60
CA GLN A 242 -3.57 -25.27 19.00
C GLN A 242 -4.77 -25.36 18.07
N ALA A 243 -5.91 -24.75 18.41
CA ALA A 243 -7.08 -24.67 17.54
C ALA A 243 -6.76 -23.89 16.23
N LEU A 244 -6.07 -22.76 16.35
CA LEU A 244 -5.65 -21.96 15.21
C LEU A 244 -4.62 -22.71 14.33
N ALA A 245 -3.67 -23.42 14.92
CA ALA A 245 -2.70 -24.23 14.19
C ALA A 245 -3.35 -25.35 13.37
N ARG A 246 -4.52 -25.84 13.81
CA ARG A 246 -5.34 -26.83 13.09
C ARG A 246 -6.36 -26.21 12.16
N ASN A 247 -6.34 -24.89 12.01
CA ASN A 247 -7.34 -24.09 11.28
C ASN A 247 -8.79 -24.33 11.75
N ASP A 248 -8.96 -24.71 13.03
CA ASP A 248 -10.26 -24.90 13.67
C ASP A 248 -10.72 -23.60 14.33
N ILE A 249 -11.32 -22.74 13.52
CA ILE A 249 -11.78 -21.40 13.95
C ILE A 249 -12.90 -21.51 14.97
N ASP A 250 -13.77 -22.52 14.85
CA ASP A 250 -14.90 -22.71 15.76
C ASP A 250 -14.42 -23.13 17.14
N ALA A 251 -13.48 -24.06 17.25
CA ALA A 251 -12.86 -24.39 18.52
C ALA A 251 -12.13 -23.18 19.14
N ALA A 252 -11.44 -22.37 18.34
CA ALA A 252 -10.80 -21.15 18.82
C ALA A 252 -11.82 -20.14 19.38
N ARG A 253 -12.96 -19.96 18.72
CA ARG A 253 -14.06 -19.10 19.21
C ARG A 253 -14.71 -19.64 20.49
N GLN A 254 -14.93 -20.95 20.59
CA GLN A 254 -15.42 -21.58 21.81
C GLN A 254 -14.47 -21.37 22.98
N GLN A 255 -13.16 -21.51 22.74
CA GLN A 255 -12.13 -21.28 23.76
C GLN A 255 -12.10 -19.80 24.20
N LEU A 256 -12.25 -18.87 23.27
CA LEU A 256 -12.35 -17.43 23.57
C LEU A 256 -13.60 -17.11 24.41
N ALA A 257 -14.73 -17.73 24.11
CA ALA A 257 -15.95 -17.57 24.89
C ALA A 257 -15.79 -18.12 26.32
N ALA A 258 -15.16 -19.28 26.46
CA ALA A 258 -14.83 -19.87 27.78
C ALA A 258 -13.93 -18.95 28.60
N MET A 259 -12.92 -18.37 27.98
CA MET A 259 -11.99 -17.40 28.59
C MET A 259 -12.72 -16.13 29.07
N LYS A 260 -13.64 -15.58 28.25
CA LYS A 260 -14.48 -14.42 28.65
C LYS A 260 -15.37 -14.76 29.85
N LYS A 261 -15.98 -15.95 29.84
CA LYS A 261 -16.82 -16.43 30.96
C LYS A 261 -16.02 -16.64 32.26
N ALA A 262 -14.75 -17.02 32.12
CA ALA A 262 -13.88 -17.23 33.28
C ALA A 262 -13.34 -15.90 33.88
N GLY A 263 -13.69 -14.74 33.32
CA GLY A 263 -13.29 -13.43 33.86
C GLY A 263 -11.84 -13.04 33.59
N VAL A 264 -11.18 -13.64 32.59
CA VAL A 264 -9.81 -13.23 32.21
C VAL A 264 -9.79 -11.76 31.80
N PRO A 265 -8.78 -10.95 32.23
CA PRO A 265 -8.73 -9.51 31.94
C PRO A 265 -8.92 -9.15 30.48
N GLY A 266 -9.77 -8.14 30.19
CA GLY A 266 -10.25 -7.78 28.86
C GLY A 266 -9.15 -7.46 27.85
N GLY A 267 -8.02 -6.87 28.27
CA GLY A 267 -6.90 -6.59 27.37
C GLY A 267 -6.24 -7.85 26.79
N ARG A 268 -6.04 -8.88 27.63
CA ARG A 268 -5.51 -10.19 27.19
C ARG A 268 -6.50 -10.92 26.29
N THR A 269 -7.77 -10.89 26.66
CA THR A 269 -8.86 -11.49 25.86
C THR A 269 -8.98 -10.83 24.50
N ALA A 270 -8.90 -9.50 24.41
CA ALA A 270 -8.96 -8.75 23.15
C ALA A 270 -7.78 -9.07 22.22
N LEU A 271 -6.59 -9.31 22.77
CA LEU A 271 -5.44 -9.75 21.98
C LEU A 271 -5.68 -11.10 21.30
N LEU A 272 -6.22 -12.06 22.06
CA LEU A 272 -6.54 -13.39 21.52
C LEU A 272 -7.72 -13.34 20.55
N GLU A 273 -8.72 -12.49 20.81
CA GLU A 273 -9.80 -12.22 19.87
C GLU A 273 -9.27 -11.70 18.54
N ALA A 274 -8.33 -10.74 18.57
CA ALA A 274 -7.69 -10.25 17.36
C ALA A 274 -6.94 -11.35 16.59
N LYS A 275 -6.26 -12.28 17.27
CA LYS A 275 -5.62 -13.44 16.61
C LYS A 275 -6.65 -14.36 15.95
N VAL A 276 -7.79 -14.61 16.60
CA VAL A 276 -8.88 -15.43 16.04
C VAL A 276 -9.48 -14.76 14.82
N GLU A 277 -9.78 -13.46 14.89
CA GLU A 277 -10.33 -12.71 13.77
C GLU A 277 -9.36 -12.64 12.57
N MET A 278 -8.05 -12.54 12.84
CA MET A 278 -7.01 -12.66 11.79
C MET A 278 -7.08 -14.02 11.09
N ALA A 279 -7.18 -15.10 11.84
CA ALA A 279 -7.25 -16.46 11.28
C ALA A 279 -8.59 -16.71 10.55
N ALA A 280 -9.68 -16.10 11.05
CA ALA A 280 -11.00 -16.17 10.43
C ALA A 280 -11.12 -15.31 9.14
N GLY A 281 -10.08 -14.54 8.78
CA GLY A 281 -10.11 -13.63 7.63
C GLY A 281 -10.82 -12.30 7.89
N ASN A 282 -11.27 -12.02 9.11
CA ASN A 282 -11.95 -10.79 9.49
C ASN A 282 -10.94 -9.68 9.82
N TYR A 283 -10.10 -9.31 8.86
CA TYR A 283 -8.95 -8.43 9.07
C TYR A 283 -9.32 -7.03 9.57
N SER A 284 -10.48 -6.49 9.13
CA SER A 284 -10.97 -5.19 9.62
C SER A 284 -11.26 -5.22 11.11
N ARG A 285 -11.91 -6.29 11.59
CA ARG A 285 -12.21 -6.46 13.02
C ARG A 285 -10.94 -6.67 13.84
N ALA A 286 -10.00 -7.46 13.35
CA ALA A 286 -8.70 -7.64 13.98
C ALA A 286 -7.95 -6.31 14.11
N LYS A 287 -7.92 -5.49 13.05
CA LYS A 287 -7.35 -4.14 13.06
C LYS A 287 -7.96 -3.25 14.15
N GLU A 288 -9.29 -3.18 14.24
CA GLU A 288 -9.98 -2.38 15.28
C GLU A 288 -9.55 -2.79 16.71
N LEU A 289 -9.55 -4.10 16.99
CA LEU A 289 -9.15 -4.63 18.31
C LEU A 289 -7.69 -4.28 18.63
N VAL A 290 -6.78 -4.48 17.67
CA VAL A 290 -5.36 -4.18 17.86
C VAL A 290 -5.12 -2.67 18.01
N GLN A 291 -5.82 -1.81 17.25
CA GLN A 291 -5.72 -0.35 17.41
C GLN A 291 -6.16 0.11 18.79
N ALA A 292 -7.25 -0.48 19.35
CA ALA A 292 -7.69 -0.17 20.69
C ALA A 292 -6.62 -0.53 21.75
N LEU A 293 -6.00 -1.70 21.60
CA LEU A 293 -4.93 -2.15 22.51
C LEU A 293 -3.65 -1.31 22.40
N ARG A 294 -3.28 -0.91 21.20
CA ARG A 294 -2.10 -0.07 20.94
C ARG A 294 -2.18 1.32 21.56
N ARG A 295 -3.37 1.86 21.81
CA ARG A 295 -3.51 3.13 22.54
C ARG A 295 -2.92 3.07 23.95
N ALA A 296 -3.05 1.92 24.60
CA ALA A 296 -2.50 1.69 25.95
C ALA A 296 -1.04 1.24 25.92
N ALA A 297 -0.62 0.52 24.86
CA ALA A 297 0.72 -0.04 24.73
C ALA A 297 1.26 0.15 23.29
N PRO A 298 1.63 1.37 22.89
CA PRO A 298 1.96 1.73 21.52
C PRO A 298 3.24 1.06 20.96
N GLU A 299 4.12 0.62 21.85
CA GLU A 299 5.40 -0.03 21.51
C GLU A 299 5.44 -1.52 21.81
N HIS A 300 4.30 -2.11 22.14
CA HIS A 300 4.24 -3.54 22.38
C HIS A 300 4.44 -4.32 21.07
N LEU A 301 5.56 -5.07 20.99
CA LEU A 301 5.99 -5.77 19.76
C LEU A 301 4.91 -6.68 19.15
N GLY A 302 4.23 -7.46 19.97
CA GLY A 302 3.17 -8.35 19.49
C GLY A 302 1.99 -7.61 18.87
N LEU A 303 1.64 -6.43 19.39
CA LEU A 303 0.59 -5.59 18.84
C LEU A 303 1.02 -4.90 17.54
N LEU A 304 2.28 -4.44 17.45
CA LEU A 304 2.83 -3.88 16.22
C LEU A 304 2.87 -4.93 15.11
N SER A 305 3.36 -6.14 15.41
CA SER A 305 3.40 -7.26 14.47
C SER A 305 2.01 -7.65 13.97
N LEU A 306 1.04 -7.79 14.88
CA LEU A 306 -0.32 -8.17 14.52
C LEU A 306 -1.03 -7.07 13.72
N ALA A 307 -0.79 -5.78 14.06
CA ALA A 307 -1.29 -4.65 13.30
C ALA A 307 -0.71 -4.64 11.87
N ALA A 308 0.61 -4.83 11.73
CA ALA A 308 1.26 -4.90 10.42
C ALA A 308 0.68 -6.03 9.56
N MET A 309 0.43 -7.20 10.16
CA MET A 309 -0.20 -8.33 9.46
C MET A 309 -1.63 -7.98 9.02
N ALA A 310 -2.44 -7.36 9.89
CA ALA A 310 -3.82 -6.99 9.57
C ALA A 310 -3.87 -5.97 8.42
N GLU A 311 -3.03 -4.93 8.48
CA GLU A 311 -2.93 -3.91 7.42
C GLU A 311 -2.45 -4.53 6.08
N ALA A 312 -1.47 -5.44 6.13
CA ALA A 312 -1.00 -6.15 4.93
C ALA A 312 -2.11 -7.01 4.29
N ARG A 313 -2.94 -7.67 5.10
CA ARG A 313 -4.09 -8.46 4.61
C ARG A 313 -5.22 -7.60 4.05
N LEU A 314 -5.35 -6.37 4.53
CA LEU A 314 -6.29 -5.36 4.00
C LEU A 314 -5.75 -4.65 2.74
N GLY A 315 -4.50 -4.93 2.34
CA GLY A 315 -3.86 -4.28 1.19
C GLY A 315 -3.22 -2.92 1.52
N ASN A 316 -3.24 -2.48 2.77
CA ASN A 316 -2.68 -1.22 3.23
C ASN A 316 -1.17 -1.37 3.48
N TYR A 317 -0.42 -1.67 2.43
CA TYR A 317 1.00 -2.07 2.54
C TYR A 317 1.90 -0.99 3.09
N SER A 318 1.61 0.29 2.86
CA SER A 318 2.38 1.41 3.42
C SER A 318 2.28 1.48 4.94
N GLU A 319 1.08 1.30 5.51
CA GLU A 319 0.87 1.25 6.95
C GLU A 319 1.48 -0.02 7.56
N ALA A 320 1.34 -1.15 6.86
CA ALA A 320 1.95 -2.41 7.25
C ALA A 320 3.48 -2.29 7.33
N GLU A 321 4.11 -1.63 6.35
CA GLU A 321 5.54 -1.35 6.32
C GLU A 321 5.96 -0.49 7.51
N ALA A 322 5.29 0.65 7.74
CA ALA A 322 5.62 1.57 8.83
C ALA A 322 5.54 0.88 10.21
N LEU A 323 4.52 0.05 10.42
CA LEU A 323 4.34 -0.73 11.65
C LEU A 323 5.42 -1.81 11.81
N ALA A 324 5.74 -2.53 10.75
CA ALA A 324 6.77 -3.56 10.76
C ALA A 324 8.17 -2.95 10.94
N ALA A 325 8.46 -1.82 10.29
CA ALA A 325 9.71 -1.08 10.47
C ALA A 325 9.90 -0.64 11.94
N LYS A 326 8.85 -0.09 12.57
CA LYS A 326 8.87 0.27 13.99
C LYS A 326 9.12 -0.95 14.88
N ALA A 327 8.49 -2.09 14.58
CA ALA A 327 8.72 -3.32 15.32
C ALA A 327 10.16 -3.84 15.19
N VAL A 328 10.76 -3.74 13.98
CA VAL A 328 12.17 -4.08 13.74
C VAL A 328 13.12 -3.15 14.50
N GLN A 329 12.81 -1.84 14.60
CA GLN A 329 13.61 -0.90 15.40
C GLN A 329 13.65 -1.29 16.87
N LEU A 330 12.53 -1.75 17.44
CA LEU A 330 12.43 -2.17 18.84
C LEU A 330 13.06 -3.54 19.11
N ALA A 331 13.06 -4.43 18.12
CA ALA A 331 13.64 -5.77 18.24
C ALA A 331 14.43 -6.15 16.95
N PRO A 332 15.60 -5.54 16.72
CA PRO A 332 16.36 -5.68 15.49
C PRO A 332 16.89 -7.08 15.21
N GLN A 333 16.95 -7.95 16.21
CA GLN A 333 17.39 -9.34 16.07
C GLN A 333 16.25 -10.31 15.71
N SER A 334 14.99 -9.84 15.66
CA SER A 334 13.86 -10.70 15.36
C SER A 334 13.75 -10.96 13.85
N ALA A 335 14.07 -12.17 13.43
CA ALA A 335 13.91 -12.60 12.05
C ALA A 335 12.45 -12.47 11.57
N GLN A 336 11.48 -12.86 12.41
CA GLN A 336 10.06 -12.79 12.09
C GLN A 336 9.58 -11.37 11.75
N LEU A 337 10.04 -10.36 12.51
CA LEU A 337 9.67 -8.96 12.24
C LEU A 337 10.32 -8.46 10.95
N ARG A 338 11.57 -8.88 10.67
CA ARG A 338 12.24 -8.57 9.39
C ARG A 338 11.52 -9.18 8.19
N TYR A 339 10.98 -10.41 8.32
CA TYR A 339 10.17 -11.01 7.25
C TYR A 339 8.92 -10.18 6.98
N GLN A 340 8.19 -9.78 8.02
CA GLN A 340 7.00 -8.94 7.87
C GLN A 340 7.33 -7.61 7.18
N HIS A 341 8.42 -6.96 7.59
CA HIS A 341 8.89 -5.73 6.98
C HIS A 341 9.27 -5.93 5.50
N ALA A 342 10.06 -6.95 5.20
CA ALA A 342 10.46 -7.27 3.84
C ALA A 342 9.26 -7.65 2.95
N GLN A 343 8.30 -8.42 3.46
CA GLN A 343 7.07 -8.76 2.74
C GLN A 343 6.24 -7.52 2.39
N ALA A 344 6.10 -6.58 3.32
CA ALA A 344 5.40 -5.31 3.07
C ALA A 344 6.12 -4.49 1.98
N LEU A 345 7.46 -4.38 2.04
CA LEU A 345 8.28 -3.70 1.04
C LEU A 345 8.21 -4.37 -0.36
N ILE A 346 8.18 -5.70 -0.41
CA ILE A 346 7.98 -6.46 -1.67
C ILE A 346 6.60 -6.11 -2.27
N LYS A 347 5.55 -6.05 -1.46
CA LYS A 347 4.21 -5.66 -1.91
C LYS A 347 4.14 -4.21 -2.38
N LEU A 348 4.92 -3.32 -1.78
CA LEU A 348 5.09 -1.93 -2.20
C LEU A 348 5.98 -1.77 -3.43
N ARG A 349 6.49 -2.87 -4.02
CA ARG A 349 7.46 -2.85 -5.11
C ARG A 349 8.73 -2.04 -4.79
N GLN A 350 9.19 -2.13 -3.54
CA GLN A 350 10.44 -1.53 -3.06
C GLN A 350 11.50 -2.62 -2.79
N PRO A 351 11.97 -3.33 -3.81
CA PRO A 351 12.80 -4.52 -3.63
C PRO A 351 14.18 -4.21 -3.02
N ALA A 352 14.78 -3.07 -3.35
CA ALA A 352 16.07 -2.68 -2.76
C ALA A 352 15.99 -2.52 -1.24
N LYS A 353 14.91 -1.88 -0.74
CA LYS A 353 14.67 -1.77 0.71
C LYS A 353 14.35 -3.12 1.35
N ALA A 354 13.64 -4.00 0.64
CA ALA A 354 13.37 -5.35 1.12
C ALA A 354 14.66 -6.15 1.32
N LEU A 355 15.58 -6.10 0.34
CA LEU A 355 16.91 -6.71 0.46
C LEU A 355 17.72 -6.11 1.61
N ALA A 356 17.69 -4.79 1.79
CA ALA A 356 18.34 -4.12 2.90
C ALA A 356 17.79 -4.56 4.26
N ALA A 357 16.45 -4.70 4.40
CA ALA A 357 15.81 -5.19 5.62
C ALA A 357 16.20 -6.65 5.95
N LEU A 358 16.43 -7.47 4.92
CA LEU A 358 16.83 -8.88 5.06
C LEU A 358 18.35 -9.05 5.23
N LYS A 359 19.16 -8.06 4.87
CA LYS A 359 20.63 -8.16 4.85
C LYS A 359 21.23 -8.83 6.10
N PRO A 360 20.86 -8.47 7.36
CA PRO A 360 21.41 -9.12 8.55
C PRO A 360 21.12 -10.63 8.65
N LEU A 361 20.06 -11.11 7.98
CA LEU A 361 19.70 -12.53 7.92
C LEU A 361 20.35 -13.27 6.74
N LEU A 362 20.88 -12.51 5.77
CA LEU A 362 21.48 -13.04 4.53
C LEU A 362 23.01 -13.11 4.56
N GLU A 363 23.65 -12.60 5.62
CA GLU A 363 25.12 -12.59 5.76
C GLU A 363 25.71 -13.99 5.63
N SER A 364 26.98 -14.07 5.24
CA SER A 364 27.62 -15.27 4.72
C SER A 364 27.38 -16.52 5.58
N GLY A 365 26.87 -17.58 4.94
CA GLY A 365 26.55 -18.84 5.61
C GLY A 365 25.14 -18.93 6.21
N SER A 366 24.28 -17.96 5.95
CA SER A 366 22.89 -18.01 6.43
C SER A 366 22.19 -19.31 6.05
N LYS A 367 21.61 -19.96 7.05
CA LYS A 367 20.74 -21.14 6.92
C LYS A 367 19.25 -20.77 7.05
N ASP A 368 18.91 -19.52 6.82
CA ASP A 368 17.56 -18.99 6.92
C ASP A 368 16.84 -19.09 5.58
N SER A 369 16.10 -20.18 5.39
CA SER A 369 15.38 -20.46 4.14
C SER A 369 14.32 -19.41 3.82
N GLU A 370 13.64 -18.84 4.84
CA GLU A 370 12.59 -17.82 4.63
C GLU A 370 13.19 -16.49 4.17
N ALA A 371 14.29 -16.06 4.81
CA ALA A 371 15.01 -14.85 4.39
C ALA A 371 15.51 -14.98 2.95
N LEU A 372 16.07 -16.15 2.59
CA LEU A 372 16.53 -16.43 1.23
C LEU A 372 15.38 -16.42 0.22
N ALA A 373 14.23 -17.01 0.56
CA ALA A 373 13.06 -17.00 -0.33
C ALA A 373 12.51 -15.59 -0.56
N LEU A 374 12.43 -14.77 0.49
CA LEU A 374 12.02 -13.37 0.39
C LEU A 374 13.04 -12.53 -0.42
N ALA A 375 14.34 -12.79 -0.23
CA ALA A 375 15.38 -12.14 -1.03
C ALA A 375 15.27 -12.50 -2.51
N GLY A 376 14.97 -13.77 -2.82
CA GLY A 376 14.70 -14.21 -4.19
C GLY A 376 13.51 -13.48 -4.81
N GLN A 377 12.41 -13.31 -4.07
CA GLN A 377 11.24 -12.54 -4.54
C GLN A 377 11.60 -11.07 -4.79
N ALA A 378 12.38 -10.45 -3.91
CA ALA A 378 12.82 -9.07 -4.09
C ALA A 378 13.75 -8.94 -5.31
N ALA A 379 14.70 -9.85 -5.52
CA ALA A 379 15.58 -9.87 -6.68
C ALA A 379 14.79 -10.05 -8.00
N MET A 380 13.76 -10.90 -8.01
CA MET A 380 12.87 -11.00 -9.18
C MET A 380 12.20 -9.67 -9.53
N LEU A 381 11.75 -8.92 -8.53
CA LEU A 381 11.13 -7.60 -8.74
C LEU A 381 12.14 -6.57 -9.26
N GLN A 382 13.43 -6.73 -8.98
CA GLN A 382 14.51 -5.89 -9.56
C GLN A 382 14.89 -6.29 -10.99
N GLY A 383 14.40 -7.43 -11.48
CA GLY A 383 14.84 -8.01 -12.74
C GLY A 383 16.15 -8.79 -12.66
N GLU A 384 16.70 -8.98 -11.46
CA GLU A 384 17.94 -9.70 -11.18
C GLU A 384 17.71 -11.23 -11.16
N GLN A 385 17.30 -11.77 -12.30
CA GLN A 385 16.80 -13.15 -12.41
C GLN A 385 17.80 -14.21 -11.93
N LYS A 386 19.09 -14.05 -12.28
CA LYS A 386 20.14 -14.99 -11.86
C LYS A 386 20.34 -14.99 -10.34
N GLN A 387 20.31 -13.83 -9.72
CA GLN A 387 20.44 -13.68 -8.27
C GLN A 387 19.21 -14.25 -7.55
N ALA A 388 18.01 -14.03 -8.10
CA ALA A 388 16.78 -14.62 -7.58
C ALA A 388 16.84 -16.16 -7.59
N GLU A 389 17.26 -16.74 -8.70
CA GLU A 389 17.42 -18.20 -8.83
C GLU A 389 18.44 -18.75 -7.81
N GLU A 390 19.56 -18.07 -7.60
CA GLU A 390 20.54 -18.46 -6.60
C GLU A 390 19.97 -18.46 -5.17
N TYR A 391 19.23 -17.41 -4.79
CA TYR A 391 18.55 -17.35 -3.50
C TYR A 391 17.53 -18.49 -3.33
N PHE A 392 16.69 -18.74 -4.33
CA PHE A 392 15.70 -19.83 -4.27
C PHE A 392 16.36 -21.21 -4.24
N LYS A 393 17.45 -21.41 -4.99
CA LYS A 393 18.23 -22.66 -4.95
C LYS A 393 18.80 -22.93 -3.56
N ARG A 394 19.36 -21.92 -2.92
CA ARG A 394 19.86 -22.02 -1.55
C ARG A 394 18.73 -22.30 -0.56
N ALA A 395 17.58 -21.62 -0.67
CA ALA A 395 16.42 -21.89 0.18
C ALA A 395 15.92 -23.31 0.05
N ALA A 396 15.78 -23.83 -1.19
CA ALA A 396 15.35 -25.18 -1.47
C ALA A 396 16.37 -26.25 -1.00
N SER A 397 17.68 -25.98 -1.12
CA SER A 397 18.71 -26.91 -0.64
C SER A 397 18.75 -27.05 0.88
N LEU A 398 18.37 -26.00 1.61
CA LEU A 398 18.28 -26.02 3.09
C LEU A 398 17.05 -26.81 3.58
N ARG A 399 15.99 -26.82 2.81
CA ARG A 399 14.73 -27.53 3.11
C ARG A 399 14.18 -28.22 1.87
N PRO A 400 14.80 -29.31 1.43
CA PRO A 400 14.44 -30.00 0.17
C PRO A 400 13.02 -30.61 0.19
N ASP A 401 12.51 -30.91 1.37
CA ASP A 401 11.15 -31.46 1.53
C ASP A 401 10.06 -30.37 1.56
N ASP A 402 10.44 -29.10 1.75
CA ASP A 402 9.50 -28.00 1.79
C ASP A 402 9.12 -27.58 0.35
N GLN A 403 7.90 -27.93 -0.03
CA GLN A 403 7.37 -27.68 -1.38
C GLN A 403 7.33 -26.18 -1.73
N ARG A 404 7.23 -25.28 -0.75
CA ARG A 404 7.18 -23.83 -0.98
C ARG A 404 8.49 -23.32 -1.60
N TYR A 405 9.64 -23.77 -1.09
CA TYR A 405 10.94 -23.34 -1.60
C TYR A 405 11.28 -23.99 -2.96
N ARG A 406 10.86 -25.24 -3.16
CA ARG A 406 10.98 -25.92 -4.46
C ARG A 406 10.11 -25.23 -5.52
N ALA A 407 8.88 -24.85 -5.17
CA ALA A 407 8.01 -24.10 -6.06
C ALA A 407 8.60 -22.71 -6.38
N ALA A 408 9.14 -22.01 -5.39
CA ALA A 408 9.78 -20.71 -5.59
C ALA A 408 10.98 -20.80 -6.54
N LEU A 409 11.81 -21.84 -6.41
CA LEU A 409 12.92 -22.12 -7.33
C LEU A 409 12.41 -22.37 -8.76
N ALA A 410 11.39 -23.21 -8.92
CA ALA A 410 10.84 -23.52 -10.23
C ALA A 410 10.19 -22.29 -10.89
N ILE A 411 9.50 -21.44 -10.11
CA ILE A 411 8.96 -20.15 -10.59
C ILE A 411 10.09 -19.21 -11.01
N GLY A 412 11.18 -19.12 -10.22
CA GLY A 412 12.35 -18.34 -10.56
C GLY A 412 12.99 -18.78 -11.87
N GLN A 413 13.15 -20.09 -12.07
CA GLN A 413 13.65 -20.68 -13.31
C GLN A 413 12.76 -20.38 -14.51
N LEU A 414 11.43 -20.43 -14.36
CA LEU A 414 10.51 -20.09 -15.43
C LEU A 414 10.60 -18.61 -15.82
N SER A 415 10.84 -17.73 -14.86
CA SER A 415 11.00 -16.29 -15.10
C SER A 415 12.30 -15.97 -15.85
N SER A 416 13.34 -16.81 -15.71
CA SER A 416 14.63 -16.67 -16.42
C SER A 416 14.66 -17.29 -17.82
N GLY A 417 13.51 -17.65 -18.38
CA GLY A 417 13.42 -18.30 -19.70
C GLY A 417 13.43 -19.85 -19.63
N GLY A 418 13.13 -20.37 -18.47
CA GLY A 418 13.36 -21.67 -17.95
C GLY A 418 12.80 -22.90 -18.65
N SER A 419 13.33 -24.01 -18.19
CA SER A 419 13.23 -25.34 -18.74
C SER A 419 11.86 -26.02 -18.51
N ASP A 420 11.53 -26.97 -19.36
CA ASP A 420 10.39 -27.89 -19.16
C ASP A 420 10.50 -28.66 -17.83
N ALA A 421 11.72 -28.77 -17.28
CA ALA A 421 11.96 -29.39 -15.97
C ALA A 421 11.30 -28.58 -14.84
N ALA A 422 11.34 -27.24 -14.89
CA ALA A 422 10.67 -26.39 -13.90
C ALA A 422 9.13 -26.48 -13.98
N VAL A 423 8.58 -26.63 -15.19
CA VAL A 423 7.15 -26.92 -15.39
C VAL A 423 6.80 -28.27 -14.80
N ALA A 424 7.59 -29.32 -15.08
CA ALA A 424 7.37 -30.68 -14.56
C ALA A 424 7.45 -30.72 -13.03
N GLU A 425 8.37 -29.97 -12.44
CA GLU A 425 8.50 -29.81 -10.98
C GLU A 425 7.26 -29.15 -10.37
N LEU A 426 6.80 -28.04 -10.93
CA LEU A 426 5.58 -27.38 -10.46
C LEU A 426 4.35 -28.26 -10.62
N ASN A 427 4.23 -29.01 -11.71
CA ASN A 427 3.14 -29.99 -11.89
C ASN A 427 3.19 -31.08 -10.80
N THR A 428 4.38 -31.55 -10.44
CA THR A 428 4.57 -32.56 -9.40
C THR A 428 4.19 -32.05 -8.03
N ILE A 429 4.58 -30.82 -7.72
CA ILE A 429 4.23 -30.16 -6.44
C ILE A 429 2.73 -29.88 -6.41
N ALA A 430 2.18 -29.30 -7.47
CA ALA A 430 0.75 -29.01 -7.59
C ALA A 430 -0.11 -30.27 -7.41
N ALA A 431 0.31 -31.41 -7.97
CA ALA A 431 -0.45 -32.68 -7.83
C ALA A 431 -0.54 -33.18 -6.37
N LYS A 432 0.43 -32.84 -5.53
CA LYS A 432 0.51 -33.27 -4.12
C LYS A 432 0.01 -32.19 -3.14
N ASP A 433 0.05 -30.92 -3.52
CA ASP A 433 -0.40 -29.80 -2.70
C ASP A 433 -1.93 -29.78 -2.63
N LYS A 434 -2.46 -29.70 -1.41
CA LYS A 434 -3.89 -29.50 -1.17
C LYS A 434 -4.32 -28.03 -1.35
N GLY A 435 -3.36 -27.12 -1.31
CA GLY A 435 -3.56 -25.70 -1.56
C GLY A 435 -3.66 -25.38 -3.05
N THR A 436 -3.91 -24.14 -3.39
CA THR A 436 -4.06 -23.66 -4.78
C THR A 436 -2.91 -22.77 -5.23
N GLY A 437 -2.02 -22.39 -4.30
CA GLY A 437 -0.96 -21.41 -4.57
C GLY A 437 0.00 -21.82 -5.68
N VAL A 438 0.38 -23.10 -5.69
CA VAL A 438 1.30 -23.65 -6.71
C VAL A 438 0.60 -23.80 -8.05
N ASP A 439 -0.68 -24.21 -8.06
CA ASP A 439 -1.49 -24.29 -9.29
C ASP A 439 -1.61 -22.91 -9.95
N LEU A 440 -1.92 -21.88 -9.16
CA LEU A 440 -2.03 -20.51 -9.68
C LEU A 440 -0.69 -19.98 -10.25
N ALA A 441 0.42 -20.28 -9.59
CA ALA A 441 1.75 -19.92 -10.07
C ALA A 441 2.09 -20.64 -11.38
N LEU A 442 1.79 -21.93 -11.47
CA LEU A 442 1.99 -22.75 -12.67
C LEU A 442 1.16 -22.22 -13.84
N ILE A 443 -0.15 -21.97 -13.62
CA ILE A 443 -1.06 -21.43 -14.64
C ILE A 443 -0.55 -20.07 -15.13
N SER A 444 -0.16 -19.19 -14.22
CA SER A 444 0.41 -17.86 -14.56
C SER A 444 1.69 -17.98 -15.38
N ALA A 445 2.61 -18.85 -14.99
CA ALA A 445 3.88 -19.05 -15.67
C ALA A 445 3.68 -19.60 -17.08
N LEU A 446 2.80 -20.60 -17.24
CA LEU A 446 2.47 -21.20 -18.54
C LEU A 446 1.78 -20.18 -19.46
N ALA A 447 0.84 -19.40 -18.93
CA ALA A 447 0.18 -18.35 -19.69
C ALA A 447 1.18 -17.26 -20.14
N GLY A 448 2.13 -16.87 -19.27
CA GLY A 448 3.19 -15.93 -19.59
C GLY A 448 4.13 -16.43 -20.70
N ARG A 449 4.41 -17.73 -20.74
CA ARG A 449 5.15 -18.39 -21.84
C ARG A 449 4.33 -18.59 -23.11
N ARG A 450 3.06 -18.17 -23.11
CA ARG A 450 2.08 -18.41 -24.18
C ARG A 450 1.79 -19.89 -24.42
N ASP A 451 2.10 -20.76 -23.47
CA ASP A 451 1.71 -22.17 -23.52
C ASP A 451 0.30 -22.34 -22.94
N TYR A 452 -0.66 -21.84 -23.71
CA TYR A 452 -2.08 -21.82 -23.29
C TYR A 452 -2.65 -23.23 -23.14
N ALA A 453 -2.17 -24.22 -23.93
CA ALA A 453 -2.63 -25.58 -23.84
C ALA A 453 -2.24 -26.22 -22.51
N ALA A 454 -1.00 -26.06 -22.07
CA ALA A 454 -0.55 -26.53 -20.76
C ALA A 454 -1.22 -25.77 -19.61
N ALA A 455 -1.43 -24.44 -19.77
CA ALA A 455 -2.14 -23.63 -18.79
C ALA A 455 -3.59 -24.12 -18.57
N LEU A 456 -4.31 -24.45 -19.65
CA LEU A 456 -5.67 -24.99 -19.55
C LEU A 456 -5.69 -26.38 -18.89
N LYS A 457 -4.73 -27.26 -19.18
CA LYS A 457 -4.58 -28.55 -18.48
C LYS A 457 -4.31 -28.38 -16.98
N ALA A 458 -3.51 -27.38 -16.60
CA ALA A 458 -3.28 -27.07 -15.19
C ALA A 458 -4.56 -26.55 -14.51
N ILE A 459 -5.38 -25.77 -15.23
CA ILE A 459 -6.70 -25.34 -14.75
C ILE A 459 -7.65 -26.54 -14.59
N ASP A 460 -7.62 -27.52 -15.49
CA ASP A 460 -8.41 -28.77 -15.36
C ASP A 460 -8.00 -29.58 -14.12
N SER A 461 -6.72 -29.54 -13.76
CA SER A 461 -6.22 -30.14 -12.50
C SER A 461 -6.71 -29.38 -11.27
N LEU A 462 -6.71 -28.06 -11.32
CA LEU A 462 -7.25 -27.22 -10.24
C LEU A 462 -8.76 -27.42 -10.07
N GLU A 463 -9.51 -27.58 -11.16
CA GLU A 463 -10.95 -27.85 -11.15
C GLU A 463 -11.29 -29.17 -10.42
N ARG A 464 -10.48 -30.22 -10.64
CA ARG A 464 -10.64 -31.48 -9.90
C ARG A 464 -10.41 -31.35 -8.40
N LYS A 465 -9.54 -30.44 -7.98
CA LYS A 465 -9.29 -30.15 -6.56
C LYS A 465 -10.41 -29.29 -5.94
N GLN A 466 -10.97 -28.38 -6.72
CA GLN A 466 -11.95 -27.39 -6.29
C GLN A 466 -13.07 -27.25 -7.31
N PRO A 467 -13.96 -28.25 -7.46
CA PRO A 467 -14.99 -28.27 -8.51
C PRO A 467 -16.03 -27.14 -8.39
N ASP A 468 -16.25 -26.65 -7.19
CA ASP A 468 -17.20 -25.57 -6.93
C ASP A 468 -16.57 -24.17 -6.94
N SER A 469 -15.25 -24.07 -7.12
CA SER A 469 -14.55 -22.79 -7.09
C SER A 469 -14.97 -21.91 -8.26
N ILE A 470 -15.27 -20.66 -7.95
CA ILE A 470 -15.54 -19.61 -8.95
C ILE A 470 -14.24 -19.17 -9.66
N ASP A 471 -13.08 -19.38 -9.04
CA ASP A 471 -11.79 -18.98 -9.59
C ASP A 471 -11.40 -19.81 -10.81
N VAL A 472 -11.81 -21.08 -10.86
CA VAL A 472 -11.49 -21.98 -11.98
C VAL A 472 -12.02 -21.45 -13.32
N PRO A 473 -13.33 -21.22 -13.49
CA PRO A 473 -13.85 -20.66 -14.75
C PRO A 473 -13.34 -19.23 -15.00
N LEU A 474 -13.05 -18.44 -13.96
CA LEU A 474 -12.47 -17.10 -14.10
C LEU A 474 -11.06 -17.18 -14.73
N LEU A 475 -10.18 -18.06 -14.22
CA LEU A 475 -8.84 -18.29 -14.76
C LEU A 475 -8.90 -18.85 -16.19
N ARG A 476 -9.81 -19.80 -16.44
CA ARG A 476 -10.02 -20.38 -17.76
C ARG A 476 -10.41 -19.31 -18.77
N GLY A 477 -11.37 -18.45 -18.44
CA GLY A 477 -11.78 -17.34 -19.27
C GLY A 477 -10.64 -16.36 -19.58
N ARG A 478 -9.81 -16.07 -18.58
CA ARG A 478 -8.63 -15.18 -18.77
C ARG A 478 -7.60 -15.78 -19.70
N VAL A 479 -7.26 -17.06 -19.55
CA VAL A 479 -6.29 -17.76 -20.44
C VAL A 479 -6.84 -17.81 -21.87
N GLN A 480 -8.10 -18.17 -22.03
CA GLN A 480 -8.78 -18.22 -23.35
C GLN A 480 -8.86 -16.84 -24.01
N LEU A 481 -9.11 -15.78 -23.24
CA LEU A 481 -9.12 -14.40 -23.74
C LEU A 481 -7.75 -13.99 -24.30
N VAL A 482 -6.68 -14.25 -23.54
CA VAL A 482 -5.30 -13.95 -23.99
C VAL A 482 -4.88 -14.81 -25.18
N GLN A 483 -5.39 -16.05 -25.25
CA GLN A 483 -5.21 -16.92 -26.42
C GLN A 483 -5.93 -16.43 -27.68
N GLY A 484 -6.90 -15.51 -27.53
CA GLY A 484 -7.77 -15.04 -28.61
C GLY A 484 -9.00 -15.91 -28.86
N ASN A 485 -9.23 -16.93 -28.03
CA ASN A 485 -10.42 -17.78 -28.13
C ASN A 485 -11.63 -17.12 -27.43
N LEU A 486 -12.18 -16.09 -28.09
CA LEU A 486 -13.20 -15.23 -27.51
C LEU A 486 -14.50 -15.97 -27.19
N VAL A 487 -14.88 -16.98 -27.97
CA VAL A 487 -16.11 -17.74 -27.78
C VAL A 487 -16.08 -18.54 -26.47
N GLU A 488 -15.02 -19.30 -26.23
CA GLU A 488 -14.88 -20.09 -25.02
C GLU A 488 -14.60 -19.21 -23.78
N ALA A 489 -13.85 -18.12 -23.95
CA ALA A 489 -13.66 -17.14 -22.91
C ALA A 489 -15.00 -16.54 -22.44
N ARG A 490 -15.89 -16.21 -23.36
CA ARG A 490 -17.23 -15.70 -23.05
C ARG A 490 -18.03 -16.70 -22.22
N LYS A 491 -18.09 -17.99 -22.64
CA LYS A 491 -18.74 -19.06 -21.87
C LYS A 491 -18.20 -19.17 -20.45
N SER A 492 -16.89 -19.08 -20.31
CA SER A 492 -16.21 -19.18 -19.02
C SER A 492 -16.58 -18.01 -18.10
N PHE A 493 -16.58 -16.77 -18.60
CA PHE A 493 -16.97 -15.60 -17.79
C PHE A 493 -18.48 -15.57 -17.48
N GLU A 494 -19.32 -16.00 -18.40
CA GLU A 494 -20.76 -16.13 -18.16
C GLU A 494 -21.07 -17.19 -17.09
N ALA A 495 -20.33 -18.30 -17.07
CA ALA A 495 -20.43 -19.28 -15.99
C ALA A 495 -20.05 -18.71 -14.62
N VAL A 496 -19.04 -17.83 -14.58
CA VAL A 496 -18.67 -17.07 -13.36
C VAL A 496 -19.84 -16.20 -12.93
N LEU A 497 -20.38 -15.36 -13.82
CA LEU A 497 -21.45 -14.41 -13.49
C LEU A 497 -22.79 -15.10 -13.14
N LYS A 498 -22.99 -16.32 -13.60
CA LYS A 498 -24.14 -17.14 -13.17
C LYS A 498 -24.04 -17.54 -11.69
N LYS A 499 -22.82 -17.79 -11.18
CA LYS A 499 -22.55 -18.12 -9.77
C LYS A 499 -22.47 -16.83 -8.90
N ASP A 500 -21.78 -15.81 -9.38
CA ASP A 500 -21.63 -14.52 -8.72
C ASP A 500 -21.86 -13.37 -9.72
N PRO A 501 -23.08 -12.85 -9.83
CA PRO A 501 -23.42 -11.73 -10.71
C PRO A 501 -22.69 -10.42 -10.38
N LYS A 502 -22.09 -10.35 -9.19
CA LYS A 502 -21.39 -9.15 -8.71
C LYS A 502 -19.89 -9.18 -8.96
N LEU A 503 -19.34 -10.25 -9.51
CA LEU A 503 -17.90 -10.36 -9.76
C LEU A 503 -17.46 -9.50 -10.95
N LEU A 504 -17.03 -8.28 -10.67
CA LEU A 504 -16.63 -7.28 -11.67
C LEU A 504 -15.51 -7.78 -12.61
N LEU A 505 -14.62 -8.65 -12.13
CA LEU A 505 -13.52 -9.21 -12.95
C LEU A 505 -14.05 -10.03 -14.13
N ALA A 506 -15.11 -10.80 -13.94
CA ALA A 506 -15.72 -11.58 -15.02
C ALA A 506 -16.48 -10.68 -15.99
N LEU A 507 -17.18 -9.67 -15.47
CA LEU A 507 -17.81 -8.65 -16.30
C LEU A 507 -16.77 -7.91 -17.16
N GLY A 508 -15.64 -7.50 -16.57
CA GLY A 508 -14.53 -6.87 -17.29
C GLY A 508 -13.99 -7.74 -18.43
N GLY A 509 -13.92 -9.06 -18.20
CA GLY A 509 -13.57 -10.02 -19.25
C GLY A 509 -14.56 -10.00 -20.42
N LEU A 510 -15.87 -9.98 -20.16
CA LEU A 510 -16.90 -9.87 -21.21
C LEU A 510 -16.84 -8.53 -21.94
N VAL A 511 -16.59 -7.43 -21.23
CA VAL A 511 -16.43 -6.10 -21.84
C VAL A 511 -15.22 -6.10 -22.79
N THR A 512 -14.10 -6.69 -22.36
CA THR A 512 -12.89 -6.82 -23.21
C THR A 512 -13.19 -7.66 -24.46
N ILE A 513 -13.96 -8.73 -24.33
CA ILE A 513 -14.39 -9.54 -25.49
C ILE A 513 -15.25 -8.71 -26.44
N ASP A 514 -16.23 -7.96 -25.91
CA ASP A 514 -17.11 -7.12 -26.73
C ASP A 514 -16.31 -6.06 -27.50
N VAL A 515 -15.28 -5.45 -26.86
CA VAL A 515 -14.37 -4.51 -27.53
C VAL A 515 -13.56 -5.19 -28.65
N ASN A 516 -13.00 -6.38 -28.37
CA ASN A 516 -12.23 -7.15 -29.35
C ASN A 516 -13.08 -7.60 -30.56
N GLU A 517 -14.36 -7.89 -30.30
CA GLU A 517 -15.34 -8.20 -31.36
C GLU A 517 -15.84 -6.94 -32.11
N LYS A 518 -15.28 -5.76 -31.83
CA LYS A 518 -15.71 -4.47 -32.39
C LYS A 518 -17.15 -4.10 -32.02
N LYS A 519 -17.63 -4.50 -30.85
CA LYS A 519 -18.95 -4.20 -30.30
C LYS A 519 -18.86 -3.45 -28.95
N PRO A 520 -18.07 -2.33 -28.87
CA PRO A 520 -17.81 -1.66 -27.61
C PRO A 520 -19.07 -1.12 -26.92
N ASP A 521 -20.11 -0.77 -27.70
CA ASP A 521 -21.38 -0.30 -27.12
C ASP A 521 -22.09 -1.40 -26.32
N GLN A 522 -21.92 -2.68 -26.67
CA GLN A 522 -22.42 -3.80 -25.85
C GLN A 522 -21.64 -3.90 -24.53
N GLY A 523 -20.32 -3.78 -24.58
CA GLY A 523 -19.49 -3.74 -23.37
C GLY A 523 -19.88 -2.58 -22.44
N ARG A 524 -20.13 -1.42 -23.02
CA ARG A 524 -20.59 -0.24 -22.30
C ARG A 524 -21.96 -0.48 -21.64
N ALA A 525 -22.92 -1.01 -22.37
CA ALA A 525 -24.24 -1.33 -21.84
C ALA A 525 -24.18 -2.34 -20.68
N ARG A 526 -23.26 -3.31 -20.73
CA ARG A 526 -23.05 -4.25 -19.60
C ARG A 526 -22.57 -3.53 -18.35
N LEU A 527 -21.60 -2.61 -18.47
CA LEU A 527 -21.12 -1.83 -17.33
C LEU A 527 -22.21 -0.92 -16.76
N GLU A 528 -23.00 -0.28 -17.62
CA GLU A 528 -24.12 0.57 -17.18
C GLU A 528 -25.20 -0.24 -16.43
N ALA A 529 -25.55 -1.41 -16.94
CA ALA A 529 -26.48 -2.31 -16.25
C ALA A 529 -25.94 -2.73 -14.88
N TYR A 530 -24.67 -3.12 -14.82
CA TYR A 530 -24.03 -3.48 -13.55
C TYR A 530 -24.01 -2.31 -12.56
N ILE A 531 -23.66 -1.10 -13.01
CA ILE A 531 -23.64 0.11 -12.17
C ILE A 531 -25.04 0.45 -11.65
N LYS A 532 -26.07 0.27 -12.47
CA LYS A 532 -27.46 0.49 -12.06
C LYS A 532 -27.82 -0.39 -10.86
N ASP A 533 -27.40 -1.65 -10.87
CA ASP A 533 -27.66 -2.59 -9.77
C ASP A 533 -26.66 -2.43 -8.59
N ASN A 534 -25.49 -1.86 -8.86
CA ASN A 534 -24.41 -1.67 -7.90
C ASN A 534 -23.86 -0.22 -7.93
N PRO A 535 -24.68 0.80 -7.60
CA PRO A 535 -24.33 2.21 -7.79
C PRO A 535 -23.19 2.71 -6.88
N LYS A 536 -22.84 1.94 -5.85
CA LYS A 536 -21.73 2.26 -4.94
C LYS A 536 -20.41 1.54 -5.30
N ASN A 537 -20.31 0.98 -6.49
CA ASN A 537 -19.08 0.30 -6.92
C ASN A 537 -18.19 1.28 -7.71
N SER A 538 -17.20 1.89 -7.03
CA SER A 538 -16.26 2.84 -7.65
C SER A 538 -15.45 2.21 -8.79
N GLN A 539 -15.10 0.92 -8.68
CA GLN A 539 -14.33 0.21 -9.70
C GLN A 539 -15.11 0.04 -11.01
N ALA A 540 -16.41 -0.22 -10.94
CA ALA A 540 -17.26 -0.31 -12.13
C ALA A 540 -17.44 1.04 -12.82
N LEU A 541 -17.61 2.12 -12.04
CA LEU A 541 -17.67 3.49 -12.54
C LEU A 541 -16.35 3.88 -13.22
N ARG A 542 -15.22 3.48 -12.64
CA ARG A 542 -13.90 3.68 -13.24
C ARG A 542 -13.72 2.88 -14.54
N ALA A 543 -14.15 1.61 -14.56
CA ALA A 543 -14.08 0.79 -15.78
C ALA A 543 -14.93 1.38 -16.91
N LEU A 544 -16.10 1.96 -16.60
CA LEU A 544 -16.92 2.67 -17.58
C LEU A 544 -16.20 3.92 -18.12
N ALA A 545 -15.58 4.70 -17.26
CA ALA A 545 -14.82 5.88 -17.65
C ALA A 545 -13.61 5.51 -18.52
N GLU A 546 -12.91 4.42 -18.18
CA GLU A 546 -11.79 3.90 -18.98
C GLU A 546 -12.23 3.48 -20.37
N LEU A 547 -13.34 2.73 -20.47
CA LEU A 547 -13.92 2.34 -21.76
C LEU A 547 -14.36 3.56 -22.56
N ASP A 548 -15.04 4.54 -21.93
CA ASP A 548 -15.47 5.78 -22.60
C ASP A 548 -14.26 6.58 -23.12
N ALA A 549 -13.17 6.65 -22.34
CA ALA A 549 -11.93 7.29 -22.79
C ALA A 549 -11.27 6.55 -23.98
N GLN A 550 -11.23 5.20 -23.95
CA GLN A 550 -10.73 4.39 -25.08
C GLN A 550 -11.55 4.57 -26.36
N LEU A 551 -12.84 4.81 -26.21
CA LEU A 551 -13.77 5.05 -27.30
C LEU A 551 -13.76 6.50 -27.81
N GLY A 552 -12.92 7.35 -27.25
CA GLY A 552 -12.85 8.78 -27.60
C GLY A 552 -14.11 9.56 -27.25
N LYS A 553 -14.87 9.12 -26.25
CA LYS A 553 -16.04 9.88 -25.76
C LYS A 553 -15.60 11.23 -25.19
N PRO A 554 -16.47 12.26 -25.21
CA PRO A 554 -16.15 13.59 -24.70
C PRO A 554 -15.60 13.53 -23.25
N HIS A 555 -14.61 14.36 -22.95
CA HIS A 555 -14.00 14.43 -21.60
C HIS A 555 -15.04 14.63 -20.50
N GLU A 556 -16.09 15.40 -20.74
CA GLU A 556 -17.20 15.62 -19.79
C GLU A 556 -17.89 14.31 -19.40
N GLN A 557 -18.12 13.41 -20.35
CA GLN A 557 -18.74 12.11 -20.09
C GLN A 557 -17.82 11.21 -19.26
N VAL A 558 -16.54 11.18 -19.59
CA VAL A 558 -15.52 10.43 -18.84
C VAL A 558 -15.41 10.97 -17.41
N LEU A 559 -15.33 12.30 -17.27
CA LEU A 559 -15.29 12.96 -15.96
C LEU A 559 -16.54 12.71 -15.12
N LYS A 560 -17.72 12.63 -15.74
CA LYS A 560 -18.98 12.32 -15.02
C LYS A 560 -18.86 10.98 -14.26
N SER A 561 -18.39 9.93 -14.92
CA SER A 561 -18.21 8.62 -14.30
C SER A 561 -17.10 8.63 -13.24
N LEU A 562 -15.99 9.36 -13.48
CA LEU A 562 -14.90 9.48 -12.52
C LEU A 562 -15.27 10.31 -11.29
N ASN A 563 -16.02 11.40 -11.48
CA ASN A 563 -16.53 12.21 -10.37
C ASN A 563 -17.44 11.37 -9.46
N GLU A 564 -18.29 10.54 -10.06
CA GLU A 564 -19.13 9.64 -9.30
C GLU A 564 -18.32 8.53 -8.59
N ALA A 565 -17.29 7.98 -9.24
CA ALA A 565 -16.39 7.02 -8.62
C ALA A 565 -15.69 7.61 -7.38
N VAL A 566 -15.16 8.83 -7.47
CA VAL A 566 -14.53 9.56 -6.36
C VAL A 566 -15.54 9.93 -5.27
N ARG A 567 -16.80 10.24 -5.65
CA ARG A 567 -17.88 10.52 -4.68
C ARG A 567 -18.24 9.28 -3.86
N VAL A 568 -18.29 8.13 -4.52
CA VAL A 568 -18.62 6.83 -3.90
C VAL A 568 -17.48 6.34 -3.01
N ASP A 569 -16.27 6.44 -3.49
CA ASP A 569 -15.05 6.11 -2.73
C ASP A 569 -14.02 7.24 -2.82
N PRO A 570 -14.02 8.15 -1.83
CA PRO A 570 -13.06 9.25 -1.78
C PRO A 570 -11.58 8.82 -1.68
N ASN A 571 -11.32 7.56 -1.33
CA ASN A 571 -9.98 7.00 -1.21
C ASN A 571 -9.57 6.15 -2.44
N ASP A 572 -10.39 6.08 -3.49
CA ASP A 572 -9.99 5.44 -4.75
C ASP A 572 -8.93 6.29 -5.47
N ALA A 573 -7.66 5.99 -5.18
CA ALA A 573 -6.52 6.69 -5.76
C ALA A 573 -6.50 6.61 -7.28
N LEU A 574 -6.89 5.46 -7.87
CA LEU A 574 -6.90 5.29 -9.33
C LEU A 574 -7.99 6.14 -9.99
N ALA A 575 -9.19 6.22 -9.41
CA ALA A 575 -10.25 7.10 -9.92
C ALA A 575 -9.78 8.57 -9.93
N ARG A 576 -9.12 9.01 -8.85
CA ARG A 576 -8.55 10.36 -8.76
C ARG A 576 -7.41 10.59 -9.75
N GLN A 577 -6.55 9.61 -9.98
CA GLN A 577 -5.48 9.70 -10.97
C GLN A 577 -6.08 9.85 -12.38
N MET A 578 -7.02 8.99 -12.76
CA MET A 578 -7.70 9.06 -14.06
C MET A 578 -8.46 10.39 -14.23
N GLN A 579 -9.14 10.86 -13.19
CA GLN A 579 -9.82 12.16 -13.19
C GLN A 579 -8.83 13.30 -13.51
N LEU A 580 -7.68 13.31 -12.82
CA LEU A 580 -6.65 14.31 -13.03
C LEU A 580 -5.99 14.18 -14.41
N ASP A 581 -5.77 12.98 -14.92
CA ASP A 581 -5.20 12.79 -16.27
C ASP A 581 -6.12 13.37 -17.35
N VAL A 582 -7.45 13.18 -17.22
CA VAL A 582 -8.43 13.77 -18.14
C VAL A 582 -8.46 15.29 -18.01
N LEU A 583 -8.39 15.84 -16.78
CA LEU A 583 -8.36 17.29 -16.56
C LEU A 583 -7.08 17.94 -17.06
N LEU A 584 -5.93 17.30 -16.86
CA LEU A 584 -4.63 17.75 -17.38
C LEU A 584 -4.61 17.81 -18.91
N ALA A 585 -5.32 16.89 -19.58
CA ALA A 585 -5.48 16.91 -21.03
C ALA A 585 -6.47 17.99 -21.51
N GLY A 586 -7.49 18.29 -20.70
CA GLY A 586 -8.58 19.23 -21.05
C GLY A 586 -8.23 20.72 -20.91
N ARG A 587 -7.06 21.06 -20.32
CA ARG A 587 -6.56 22.44 -20.16
C ARG A 587 -7.38 23.40 -19.28
N ASP A 588 -8.37 22.94 -18.52
CA ASP A 588 -8.98 23.77 -17.48
C ASP A 588 -8.03 23.81 -16.27
N VAL A 589 -7.16 24.81 -16.27
CA VAL A 589 -6.09 24.98 -15.28
C VAL A 589 -6.65 25.10 -13.87
N LYS A 590 -7.71 25.90 -13.69
CA LYS A 590 -8.29 26.18 -12.36
C LYS A 590 -8.95 24.94 -11.77
N LEU A 591 -9.77 24.25 -12.56
CA LEU A 591 -10.43 23.02 -12.13
C LEU A 591 -9.40 21.92 -11.86
N THR A 592 -8.39 21.77 -12.73
CA THR A 592 -7.33 20.80 -12.58
C THR A 592 -6.55 21.00 -11.28
N LEU A 593 -6.15 22.25 -10.99
CA LEU A 593 -5.40 22.57 -9.78
C LEU A 593 -6.22 22.31 -8.50
N SER A 594 -7.45 22.80 -8.46
CA SER A 594 -8.32 22.60 -7.28
C SER A 594 -8.64 21.11 -7.04
N THR A 595 -8.87 20.34 -8.12
CA THR A 595 -9.12 18.89 -8.03
C THR A 595 -7.86 18.14 -7.56
N ALA A 596 -6.68 18.53 -8.05
CA ALA A 596 -5.42 17.91 -7.64
C ALA A 596 -5.10 18.19 -6.16
N GLN A 597 -5.35 19.42 -5.69
CA GLN A 597 -5.22 19.76 -4.27
C GLN A 597 -6.17 18.91 -3.41
N ALA A 598 -7.43 18.79 -3.81
CA ALA A 598 -8.42 17.95 -3.12
C ALA A 598 -8.03 16.46 -3.12
N ALA A 599 -7.45 15.98 -4.21
CA ALA A 599 -6.98 14.59 -4.30
C ALA A 599 -5.84 14.29 -3.31
N VAL A 600 -4.84 15.17 -3.25
CA VAL A 600 -3.71 15.01 -2.31
C VAL A 600 -4.14 15.23 -0.86
N ALA A 601 -5.11 16.10 -0.60
CA ALA A 601 -5.68 16.28 0.73
C ALA A 601 -6.43 15.03 1.22
N ALA A 602 -7.15 14.35 0.33
CA ALA A 602 -7.88 13.13 0.65
C ALA A 602 -6.94 11.91 0.84
N ILE A 603 -5.87 11.80 0.03
CA ILE A 603 -4.90 10.70 0.11
C ILE A 603 -3.50 11.29 0.23
N PRO A 604 -3.10 11.70 1.44
CA PRO A 604 -1.78 12.29 1.67
C PRO A 604 -0.64 11.32 1.35
N ASN A 605 0.46 11.87 0.85
CA ASN A 605 1.70 11.13 0.52
C ASN A 605 1.57 10.10 -0.61
N ASN A 606 0.47 10.10 -1.37
CA ASN A 606 0.39 9.33 -2.60
C ASN A 606 1.21 10.02 -3.69
N ILE A 607 2.29 9.39 -4.12
CA ILE A 607 3.29 9.96 -5.04
C ILE A 607 2.67 10.29 -6.39
N GLU A 608 1.83 9.41 -6.91
CA GLU A 608 1.19 9.57 -8.21
C GLU A 608 0.21 10.75 -8.23
N LEU A 609 -0.53 10.98 -7.15
CA LEU A 609 -1.40 12.14 -7.01
C LEU A 609 -0.60 13.43 -6.79
N MET A 610 0.48 13.36 -6.01
CA MET A 610 1.39 14.49 -5.81
C MET A 610 2.09 14.90 -7.10
N GLU A 611 2.49 13.94 -7.95
CA GLU A 611 3.06 14.22 -9.26
C GLU A 611 2.06 14.98 -10.15
N ARG A 612 0.79 14.55 -10.18
CA ARG A 612 -0.27 15.24 -10.92
C ARG A 612 -0.57 16.63 -10.35
N LEU A 613 -0.52 16.79 -9.03
CA LEU A 613 -0.61 18.11 -8.39
C LEU A 613 0.53 19.01 -8.84
N ALA A 614 1.77 18.54 -8.83
CA ALA A 614 2.91 19.33 -9.28
C ALA A 614 2.78 19.72 -10.77
N ARG A 615 2.30 18.80 -11.62
CA ARG A 615 2.00 19.11 -13.03
C ARG A 615 0.89 20.14 -13.17
N ALA A 616 -0.16 20.07 -12.35
CA ALA A 616 -1.23 21.08 -12.35
C ALA A 616 -0.70 22.46 -11.90
N GLN A 617 0.17 22.49 -10.90
CA GLN A 617 0.86 23.72 -10.45
C GLN A 617 1.76 24.29 -11.56
N MET A 618 2.49 23.45 -12.30
CA MET A 618 3.27 23.89 -13.47
C MET A 618 2.37 24.52 -14.55
N LEU A 619 1.23 23.90 -14.84
CA LEU A 619 0.27 24.44 -15.81
C LEU A 619 -0.33 25.79 -15.33
N ALA A 620 -0.51 25.95 -14.02
CA ALA A 620 -0.97 27.20 -13.43
C ALA A 620 0.13 28.28 -13.33
N GLY A 621 1.37 27.97 -13.73
CA GLY A 621 2.51 28.87 -13.55
C GLY A 621 3.04 28.95 -12.13
N GLU A 622 2.55 28.11 -11.21
CA GLU A 622 2.93 28.08 -9.80
C GLU A 622 4.22 27.25 -9.61
N ASN A 623 5.26 27.58 -10.38
CA ASN A 623 6.50 26.81 -10.41
C ASN A 623 7.17 26.61 -9.04
N GLY A 624 7.07 27.60 -8.15
CA GLY A 624 7.60 27.48 -6.78
C GLY A 624 6.90 26.41 -5.96
N GLN A 625 5.57 26.29 -6.08
CA GLN A 625 4.79 25.25 -5.42
C GLN A 625 5.08 23.87 -6.03
N ALA A 626 5.23 23.81 -7.38
CA ALA A 626 5.61 22.57 -8.06
C ALA A 626 6.96 22.05 -7.56
N LEU A 627 7.98 22.93 -7.41
CA LEU A 627 9.29 22.55 -6.84
C LEU A 627 9.14 22.00 -5.41
N SER A 628 8.32 22.63 -4.56
CA SER A 628 8.06 22.16 -3.21
C SER A 628 7.39 20.76 -3.21
N THR A 629 6.42 20.56 -4.10
CA THR A 629 5.71 19.29 -4.23
C THR A 629 6.65 18.19 -4.73
N PHE A 630 7.49 18.44 -5.74
CA PHE A 630 8.49 17.48 -6.21
C PHE A 630 9.57 17.22 -5.17
N GLY A 631 9.98 18.23 -4.39
CA GLY A 631 10.88 18.07 -3.25
C GLY A 631 10.32 17.12 -2.19
N LYS A 632 9.02 17.21 -1.90
CA LYS A 632 8.34 16.27 -1.00
C LYS A 632 8.30 14.85 -1.59
N ILE A 633 8.03 14.69 -2.89
CA ILE A 633 8.11 13.38 -3.58
C ILE A 633 9.51 12.80 -3.45
N THR A 634 10.56 13.61 -3.68
CA THR A 634 11.96 13.17 -3.51
C THR A 634 12.23 12.66 -2.10
N SER A 635 11.69 13.34 -1.08
CA SER A 635 11.86 12.91 0.31
C SER A 635 11.13 11.60 0.64
N LEU A 636 9.95 11.38 0.04
CA LEU A 636 9.16 10.17 0.23
C LEU A 636 9.71 8.96 -0.55
N ALA A 637 10.26 9.18 -1.73
CA ALA A 637 10.76 8.13 -2.62
C ALA A 637 12.03 8.57 -3.36
N PRO A 638 13.16 8.72 -2.67
CA PRO A 638 14.40 9.26 -3.24
C PRO A 638 14.94 8.41 -4.40
N GLU A 639 14.73 7.09 -4.37
CA GLU A 639 15.22 6.17 -5.40
C GLU A 639 14.30 6.08 -6.63
N SER A 640 13.08 6.63 -6.56
CA SER A 640 12.13 6.60 -7.69
C SER A 640 12.56 7.51 -8.85
N GLY A 641 13.34 8.54 -8.56
CA GLY A 641 13.75 9.55 -9.53
C GLY A 641 12.63 10.52 -9.96
N VAL A 642 11.37 10.25 -9.59
CA VAL A 642 10.20 11.04 -10.03
C VAL A 642 10.28 12.50 -9.57
N GLY A 643 10.62 12.70 -8.29
CA GLY A 643 10.74 14.06 -7.74
C GLY A 643 11.86 14.85 -8.39
N GLN A 644 13.03 14.24 -8.59
CA GLN A 644 14.18 14.89 -9.24
C GLN A 644 13.90 15.18 -10.71
N LEU A 645 13.27 14.25 -11.47
CA LEU A 645 12.86 14.48 -12.84
C LEU A 645 11.87 15.63 -12.95
N GLY A 646 10.88 15.67 -12.07
CA GLY A 646 9.91 16.75 -12.02
C GLY A 646 10.57 18.09 -11.68
N THR A 647 11.48 18.11 -10.69
CA THR A 647 12.27 19.30 -10.35
C THR A 647 13.08 19.78 -11.54
N ALA A 648 13.76 18.88 -12.27
CA ALA A 648 14.51 19.22 -13.48
C ALA A 648 13.58 19.82 -14.55
N GLY A 649 12.37 19.26 -14.72
CA GLY A 649 11.35 19.78 -15.64
C GLY A 649 10.95 21.22 -15.30
N VAL A 650 10.70 21.51 -14.03
CA VAL A 650 10.38 22.89 -13.58
C VAL A 650 11.58 23.83 -13.80
N GLN A 651 12.81 23.38 -13.52
CA GLN A 651 14.01 24.19 -13.75
C GLN A 651 14.23 24.49 -15.25
N ILE A 652 13.93 23.55 -16.14
CA ILE A 652 13.95 23.77 -17.59
C ILE A 652 12.93 24.86 -17.97
N LEU A 653 11.70 24.81 -17.44
CA LEU A 653 10.68 25.85 -17.67
C LEU A 653 11.15 27.22 -17.16
N ASN A 654 11.83 27.26 -16.04
CA ASN A 654 12.41 28.47 -15.46
C ASN A 654 13.70 28.92 -16.19
N LYS A 655 14.15 28.16 -17.19
CA LYS A 655 15.41 28.37 -17.94
C LYS A 655 16.68 28.27 -17.04
N ASP A 656 16.56 27.66 -15.87
CA ASP A 656 17.72 27.33 -15.02
C ASP A 656 18.31 25.96 -15.42
N PHE A 657 18.96 25.94 -16.58
CA PHE A 657 19.51 24.70 -17.13
C PHE A 657 20.63 24.11 -16.26
N THR A 658 21.34 24.95 -15.50
CA THR A 658 22.38 24.47 -14.59
C THR A 658 21.78 23.70 -13.40
N ALA A 659 20.70 24.17 -12.82
CA ALA A 659 20.00 23.44 -11.78
C ALA A 659 19.36 22.16 -12.34
N ALA A 660 18.75 22.22 -13.54
CA ALA A 660 18.20 21.03 -14.20
C ALA A 660 19.28 19.95 -14.42
N GLN A 661 20.47 20.32 -14.90
CA GLN A 661 21.60 19.41 -15.09
C GLN A 661 21.98 18.67 -13.80
N ARG A 662 22.03 19.39 -12.66
CA ARG A 662 22.34 18.78 -11.36
C ARG A 662 21.29 17.75 -10.93
N GLU A 663 20.01 18.06 -11.09
CA GLU A 663 18.94 17.13 -10.73
C GLU A 663 18.92 15.89 -11.63
N LEU A 664 19.10 16.08 -12.96
CA LEU A 664 19.19 14.97 -13.91
C LEU A 664 20.39 14.05 -13.63
N LYS A 665 21.54 14.63 -13.22
CA LYS A 665 22.69 13.84 -12.81
C LYS A 665 22.34 12.93 -11.62
N LYS A 666 21.66 13.45 -10.59
CA LYS A 666 21.23 12.65 -9.43
C LYS A 666 20.35 11.47 -9.86
N VAL A 667 19.44 11.70 -10.81
CA VAL A 667 18.60 10.60 -11.34
C VAL A 667 19.46 9.55 -12.03
N LEU A 668 20.39 9.98 -12.90
CA LEU A 668 21.24 9.07 -13.68
C LEU A 668 22.30 8.35 -12.83
N ASP A 669 22.70 8.90 -11.69
CA ASP A 669 23.57 8.24 -10.73
C ASP A 669 22.87 7.03 -10.06
N VAL A 670 21.56 7.12 -9.82
CA VAL A 670 20.76 6.03 -9.21
C VAL A 670 20.10 5.14 -10.27
N ARG A 671 19.67 5.73 -11.38
CA ARG A 671 18.96 5.06 -12.49
C ARG A 671 19.66 5.33 -13.82
N PRO A 672 20.82 4.72 -14.05
CA PRO A 672 21.65 5.02 -15.23
C PRO A 672 20.96 4.71 -16.57
N ASP A 673 19.95 3.87 -16.60
CA ASP A 673 19.22 3.48 -17.80
C ASP A 673 17.87 4.22 -17.99
N ASP A 674 17.64 5.32 -17.24
CA ASP A 674 16.44 6.12 -17.38
C ASP A 674 16.44 6.92 -18.70
N LEU A 675 15.59 6.48 -19.63
CA LEU A 675 15.47 7.09 -20.96
C LEU A 675 15.03 8.55 -20.93
N GLN A 676 14.10 8.88 -20.03
CA GLN A 676 13.56 10.24 -19.92
C GLN A 676 14.62 11.20 -19.36
N ALA A 677 15.31 10.78 -18.29
CA ALA A 677 16.39 11.58 -17.72
C ALA A 677 17.50 11.86 -18.72
N ARG A 678 17.89 10.86 -19.53
CA ARG A 678 18.92 11.01 -20.57
C ARG A 678 18.46 11.95 -21.68
N ALA A 679 17.24 11.79 -22.18
CA ALA A 679 16.71 12.69 -23.20
C ALA A 679 16.65 14.14 -22.71
N MET A 680 16.20 14.37 -21.47
CA MET A 680 16.22 15.70 -20.85
C MET A 680 17.63 16.23 -20.64
N ALA A 681 18.60 15.40 -20.26
CA ALA A 681 19.99 15.80 -20.09
C ALA A 681 20.60 16.26 -21.43
N ILE A 682 20.35 15.54 -22.52
CA ILE A 682 20.82 15.94 -23.87
C ILE A 682 20.24 17.31 -24.23
N GLN A 683 18.94 17.53 -24.00
CA GLN A 683 18.29 18.81 -24.25
C GLN A 683 18.90 19.93 -23.40
N VAL A 684 19.15 19.68 -22.11
CA VAL A 684 19.77 20.66 -21.20
C VAL A 684 21.19 21.01 -21.64
N GLU A 685 22.01 20.04 -22.05
CA GLU A 685 23.37 20.34 -22.55
C GLU A 685 23.34 21.20 -23.81
N LEU A 686 22.40 20.99 -24.73
CA LEU A 686 22.20 21.85 -25.89
C LEU A 686 21.85 23.29 -25.48
N GLN A 687 20.95 23.46 -24.49
CA GLN A 687 20.60 24.79 -23.98
C GLN A 687 21.77 25.48 -23.28
N LEU A 688 22.64 24.71 -22.62
CA LEU A 688 23.89 25.20 -22.04
C LEU A 688 24.98 25.48 -23.06
N LYS A 689 24.70 25.33 -24.38
CA LYS A 689 25.66 25.50 -25.49
C LYS A 689 26.87 24.53 -25.42
N ARG A 690 26.59 23.30 -25.00
CA ARG A 690 27.57 22.20 -24.86
C ARG A 690 27.24 21.03 -25.80
N PRO A 691 27.28 21.22 -27.14
CA PRO A 691 26.84 20.20 -28.09
C PRO A 691 27.74 18.96 -28.10
N LYS A 692 29.02 19.06 -27.70
CA LYS A 692 29.92 17.90 -27.61
C LYS A 692 29.49 16.96 -26.48
N GLU A 693 29.13 17.50 -25.32
CA GLU A 693 28.62 16.77 -24.18
C GLU A 693 27.24 16.16 -24.50
N ALA A 694 26.38 16.90 -25.18
CA ALA A 694 25.09 16.39 -25.66
C ALA A 694 25.29 15.21 -26.63
N LEU A 695 26.28 15.28 -27.53
CA LEU A 695 26.60 14.19 -28.46
C LEU A 695 27.10 12.94 -27.73
N ALA A 696 27.94 13.12 -26.71
CA ALA A 696 28.42 12.00 -25.89
C ALA A 696 27.25 11.30 -25.17
N LEU A 697 26.32 12.07 -24.60
CA LEU A 697 25.12 11.51 -23.96
C LEU A 697 24.20 10.80 -24.97
N ALA A 698 24.04 11.32 -26.19
CA ALA A 698 23.26 10.68 -27.23
C ALA A 698 23.86 9.33 -27.66
N LYS A 699 25.19 9.24 -27.79
CA LYS A 699 25.90 7.99 -28.09
C LYS A 699 25.84 6.99 -26.92
N ASP A 700 25.92 7.45 -25.68
CA ASP A 700 25.76 6.58 -24.50
C ASP A 700 24.31 6.04 -24.45
N LEU A 701 23.32 6.86 -24.79
CA LEU A 701 21.93 6.42 -24.92
C LEU A 701 21.76 5.32 -25.98
N GLN A 702 22.42 5.45 -27.14
CA GLN A 702 22.41 4.41 -28.19
C GLN A 702 23.06 3.10 -27.73
N SER A 703 24.18 3.19 -27.01
CA SER A 703 24.88 2.00 -26.54
C SER A 703 24.07 1.20 -25.51
N ARG A 704 23.33 1.89 -24.68
CA ARG A 704 22.47 1.26 -23.66
C ARG A 704 21.14 0.76 -24.24
N HIS A 705 20.60 1.47 -25.19
CA HIS A 705 19.29 1.18 -25.80
C HIS A 705 19.40 1.12 -27.34
N PRO A 706 20.11 0.13 -27.90
CA PRO A 706 20.43 0.08 -29.34
C PRO A 706 19.23 -0.07 -30.25
N LYS A 707 18.09 -0.51 -29.71
CA LYS A 707 16.80 -0.65 -30.45
C LYS A 707 15.89 0.58 -30.35
N ALA A 708 16.22 1.55 -29.48
CA ALA A 708 15.40 2.76 -29.30
C ALA A 708 15.80 3.86 -30.29
N ALA A 709 14.82 4.38 -31.01
CA ALA A 709 15.04 5.48 -31.96
C ALA A 709 15.55 6.77 -31.28
N ALA A 710 15.20 6.98 -30.00
CA ALA A 710 15.49 8.20 -29.25
C ALA A 710 16.96 8.61 -29.25
N GLY A 711 17.88 7.66 -29.11
CA GLY A 711 19.33 7.95 -29.11
C GLY A 711 19.83 8.47 -30.46
N TYR A 712 19.37 7.88 -31.56
CA TYR A 712 19.75 8.29 -32.91
C TYR A 712 19.09 9.63 -33.33
N LEU A 713 17.83 9.82 -32.90
CA LEU A 713 17.14 11.11 -33.10
C LEU A 713 17.86 12.23 -32.33
N ALA A 714 18.24 11.99 -31.09
CA ALA A 714 19.01 12.94 -30.28
C ALA A 714 20.36 13.26 -30.93
N GLU A 715 21.08 12.26 -31.40
CA GLU A 715 22.32 12.47 -32.15
C GLU A 715 22.11 13.34 -33.39
N GLY A 716 21.09 13.06 -34.17
CA GLY A 716 20.76 13.86 -35.33
C GLY A 716 20.42 15.31 -34.99
N ILE A 717 19.70 15.57 -33.91
CA ILE A 717 19.41 16.92 -33.41
C ILE A 717 20.71 17.63 -32.99
N VAL A 718 21.59 16.98 -32.29
CA VAL A 718 22.87 17.56 -31.85
C VAL A 718 23.77 17.86 -33.03
N GLN A 719 23.86 16.94 -34.00
CA GLN A 719 24.65 17.14 -35.24
C GLN A 719 24.10 18.29 -36.07
N GLN A 720 22.76 18.47 -36.10
CA GLN A 720 22.15 19.65 -36.74
C GLN A 720 22.60 20.97 -36.07
N GLU A 721 22.67 21.02 -34.74
CA GLU A 721 23.16 22.20 -33.99
C GLU A 721 24.65 22.45 -34.22
N LEU A 722 25.43 21.39 -34.46
CA LEU A 722 26.86 21.49 -34.87
C LEU A 722 27.04 21.91 -36.35
N GLY A 723 25.98 21.98 -37.14
CA GLY A 723 26.04 22.26 -38.58
C GLY A 723 26.43 21.05 -39.43
N GLU A 724 26.49 19.84 -38.83
CA GLU A 724 26.89 18.60 -39.49
C GLU A 724 25.66 17.98 -40.22
N THR A 725 25.25 18.59 -41.32
CA THR A 725 23.98 18.28 -42.02
C THR A 725 23.85 16.82 -42.47
N ASP A 726 24.85 16.27 -43.18
CA ASP A 726 24.76 14.91 -43.69
C ASP A 726 24.81 13.84 -42.61
N PRO A 727 25.71 13.95 -41.58
CA PRO A 727 25.60 13.11 -40.37
C PRO A 727 24.23 13.18 -39.69
N ALA A 728 23.67 14.37 -39.50
CA ALA A 728 22.34 14.55 -38.89
C ALA A 728 21.24 13.81 -39.66
N LEU A 729 21.23 13.95 -40.98
CA LEU A 729 20.29 13.23 -41.85
C LEU A 729 20.48 11.72 -41.76
N ALA A 730 21.73 11.24 -41.70
CA ALA A 730 22.02 9.81 -41.54
C ALA A 730 21.50 9.26 -40.20
N SER A 731 21.76 9.95 -39.08
CA SER A 731 21.29 9.57 -37.75
C SER A 731 19.75 9.58 -37.67
N MET A 732 19.09 10.60 -38.21
CA MET A 732 17.61 10.67 -38.25
C MET A 732 16.99 9.56 -39.12
N ARG A 733 17.61 9.20 -40.27
CA ARG A 733 17.19 8.05 -41.07
C ARG A 733 17.36 6.72 -40.33
N LYS A 734 18.46 6.58 -39.57
CA LYS A 734 18.65 5.41 -38.76
C LYS A 734 17.57 5.26 -37.68
N ALA A 735 17.16 6.37 -37.05
CA ALA A 735 16.07 6.38 -36.07
C ALA A 735 14.75 5.83 -36.65
N LEU A 736 14.45 6.11 -37.95
CA LEU A 736 13.25 5.59 -38.60
C LEU A 736 13.21 4.08 -38.77
N THR A 737 14.35 3.42 -38.76
CA THR A 737 14.44 1.95 -38.92
C THR A 737 14.30 1.18 -37.61
N LEU A 738 14.12 1.89 -36.49
CA LEU A 738 14.09 1.33 -35.15
C LEU A 738 12.68 1.38 -34.54
N GLU A 739 12.53 0.73 -33.39
CA GLU A 739 11.27 0.70 -32.66
C GLU A 739 10.87 2.11 -32.17
N ASN A 740 9.59 2.45 -32.38
CA ASN A 740 8.99 3.71 -31.95
C ASN A 740 9.75 4.96 -32.44
N PRO A 741 9.76 5.23 -33.75
CA PRO A 741 10.50 6.36 -34.33
C PRO A 741 10.06 7.75 -33.80
N GLY A 742 8.91 7.87 -33.14
CA GLY A 742 8.43 9.09 -32.48
C GLY A 742 8.41 10.29 -33.44
N GLU A 743 9.11 11.37 -33.10
CA GLU A 743 9.22 12.60 -33.91
C GLU A 743 10.23 12.49 -35.07
N SER A 744 10.90 11.37 -35.25
CA SER A 744 11.97 11.25 -36.25
C SER A 744 11.52 11.58 -37.69
N PRO A 745 10.30 11.18 -38.15
CA PRO A 745 9.82 11.54 -39.50
C PRO A 745 9.68 13.04 -39.67
N LEU A 746 9.07 13.70 -38.68
CA LEU A 746 8.90 15.16 -38.70
C LEU A 746 10.26 15.88 -38.69
N ARG A 747 11.19 15.48 -37.84
CA ARG A 747 12.51 16.08 -37.71
C ARG A 747 13.34 15.92 -38.99
N LEU A 748 13.32 14.71 -39.57
CA LEU A 748 14.00 14.45 -40.85
C LEU A 748 13.43 15.31 -41.97
N HIS A 749 12.11 15.32 -42.12
CA HIS A 749 11.45 16.12 -43.14
C HIS A 749 11.76 17.62 -43.00
N ALA A 750 11.62 18.16 -41.76
CA ALA A 750 11.91 19.55 -41.46
C ALA A 750 13.37 19.92 -41.76
N LEU A 751 14.32 19.03 -41.42
CA LEU A 751 15.75 19.26 -41.73
C LEU A 751 15.99 19.27 -43.24
N LEU A 752 15.45 18.31 -44.01
CA LEU A 752 15.56 18.26 -45.46
C LEU A 752 15.02 19.57 -46.11
N ARG A 753 13.90 20.07 -45.65
CA ARG A 753 13.33 21.36 -46.10
C ARG A 753 14.25 22.54 -45.74
N LYS A 754 14.76 22.56 -44.48
CA LYS A 754 15.68 23.62 -44.00
C LYS A 754 16.94 23.73 -44.87
N VAL A 755 17.49 22.60 -45.32
CA VAL A 755 18.69 22.54 -46.13
C VAL A 755 18.40 22.56 -47.63
N ARG A 756 17.16 22.93 -48.05
CA ARG A 756 16.70 23.06 -49.41
C ARG A 756 16.72 21.76 -50.25
N ARG A 757 16.74 20.59 -49.61
CA ARG A 757 16.57 19.27 -50.29
C ARG A 757 15.08 18.95 -50.44
N THR A 758 14.33 19.86 -51.06
CA THR A 758 12.85 19.84 -51.11
C THR A 758 12.30 18.57 -51.79
N ALA A 759 12.86 18.22 -52.97
CA ALA A 759 12.43 17.02 -53.69
C ALA A 759 12.60 15.75 -52.89
N GLU A 760 13.67 15.65 -52.07
CA GLU A 760 13.90 14.53 -51.17
C GLU A 760 12.95 14.54 -49.99
N ALA A 761 12.62 15.71 -49.47
CA ALA A 761 11.61 15.85 -48.39
C ALA A 761 10.24 15.37 -48.88
N ASP A 762 9.81 15.79 -50.07
CA ASP A 762 8.49 15.43 -50.59
C ASP A 762 8.44 13.94 -50.93
N ALA A 763 9.46 13.35 -51.53
CA ALA A 763 9.54 11.90 -51.78
C ALA A 763 9.54 11.08 -50.50
N PHE A 764 10.22 11.58 -49.44
CA PHE A 764 10.17 10.95 -48.11
C PHE A 764 8.78 11.02 -47.50
N ALA A 765 8.11 12.17 -47.55
CA ALA A 765 6.77 12.35 -47.03
C ALA A 765 5.75 11.41 -47.66
N ASP A 766 5.78 11.28 -49.00
CA ASP A 766 4.90 10.39 -49.75
C ASP A 766 5.16 8.92 -49.40
N SER A 767 6.43 8.50 -49.33
CA SER A 767 6.82 7.16 -48.97
C SER A 767 6.43 6.81 -47.55
N TRP A 768 6.65 7.73 -46.60
CA TRP A 768 6.32 7.51 -45.19
C TRP A 768 4.81 7.37 -44.97
N LEU A 769 3.99 8.27 -45.50
CA LEU A 769 2.54 8.19 -45.36
C LEU A 769 1.94 6.98 -46.07
N LYS A 770 2.57 6.50 -47.11
CA LYS A 770 2.14 5.25 -47.78
C LYS A 770 2.39 4.03 -46.93
N SER A 771 3.55 3.97 -46.24
CA SER A 771 3.91 2.85 -45.35
C SER A 771 3.32 2.98 -43.96
N HIS A 772 3.05 4.19 -43.47
CA HIS A 772 2.50 4.50 -42.16
C HIS A 772 1.25 5.39 -42.27
N PRO A 773 0.17 4.88 -42.90
CA PRO A 773 -1.02 5.67 -43.15
C PRO A 773 -1.68 6.24 -41.90
N ASP A 774 -1.44 5.64 -40.75
CA ASP A 774 -2.04 6.00 -39.46
C ASP A 774 -1.14 6.93 -38.62
N ASP A 775 -0.05 7.45 -39.18
CA ASP A 775 0.76 8.45 -38.51
C ASP A 775 0.07 9.83 -38.59
N ILE A 776 -0.89 10.05 -37.69
CA ILE A 776 -1.68 11.27 -37.57
C ILE A 776 -0.77 12.48 -37.30
N THR A 777 0.25 12.33 -36.50
CA THR A 777 1.15 13.42 -36.11
C THR A 777 1.94 13.97 -37.29
N PHE A 778 2.51 13.08 -38.07
CA PHE A 778 3.24 13.49 -39.28
C PHE A 778 2.30 14.03 -40.35
N GLY A 779 1.12 13.45 -40.51
CA GLY A 779 0.10 13.93 -41.42
C GLY A 779 -0.39 15.34 -41.09
N LEU A 780 -0.65 15.65 -39.81
CA LEU A 780 -0.99 16.99 -39.32
C LEU A 780 0.14 17.99 -39.61
N TYR A 781 1.36 17.62 -39.27
CA TYR A 781 2.52 18.47 -39.58
C TYR A 781 2.61 18.84 -41.08
N LEU A 782 2.41 17.88 -41.97
CA LEU A 782 2.43 18.15 -43.41
C LEU A 782 1.26 19.02 -43.85
N ALA A 783 0.06 18.81 -43.30
CA ALA A 783 -1.12 19.62 -43.60
C ALA A 783 -0.94 21.07 -43.13
N ASP A 784 -0.40 21.28 -41.92
CA ASP A 784 -0.09 22.59 -41.38
C ASP A 784 1.03 23.28 -42.17
N LEU A 785 2.04 22.52 -42.60
CA LEU A 785 3.10 23.04 -43.46
C LEU A 785 2.56 23.49 -44.84
N ALA A 786 1.70 22.69 -45.45
CA ALA A 786 1.05 23.05 -46.73
C ALA A 786 0.20 24.32 -46.58
N LEU A 787 -0.54 24.44 -45.46
CA LEU A 787 -1.31 25.65 -45.14
C LEU A 787 -0.38 26.86 -44.96
N ALA A 788 0.71 26.73 -44.20
CA ALA A 788 1.67 27.79 -43.94
C ALA A 788 2.42 28.24 -45.23
N THR A 789 2.62 27.35 -46.19
CA THR A 789 3.24 27.63 -47.49
C THR A 789 2.23 28.03 -48.54
N ASN A 790 0.95 28.25 -48.18
CA ASN A 790 -0.15 28.63 -49.03
C ASN A 790 -0.45 27.59 -50.16
N ASP A 791 -0.09 26.33 -49.96
CA ASP A 791 -0.52 25.21 -50.81
C ASP A 791 -1.87 24.69 -50.35
N LEU A 792 -2.91 25.49 -50.62
CA LEU A 792 -4.26 25.24 -50.10
C LEU A 792 -4.87 23.93 -50.61
N PRO A 793 -4.64 23.48 -51.88
CA PRO A 793 -5.13 22.18 -52.34
C PRO A 793 -4.56 21.00 -51.59
N SER A 794 -3.25 20.99 -51.34
CA SER A 794 -2.58 19.93 -50.58
C SER A 794 -3.02 19.92 -49.09
N ALA A 795 -3.15 21.11 -48.48
CA ALA A 795 -3.65 21.24 -47.12
C ALA A 795 -5.06 20.65 -46.96
N GLU A 796 -5.98 21.01 -47.90
CA GLU A 796 -7.35 20.49 -47.89
C GLU A 796 -7.37 18.96 -47.99
N LYS A 797 -6.63 18.40 -48.95
CA LYS A 797 -6.53 16.95 -49.16
C LYS A 797 -6.03 16.22 -47.91
N LEU A 798 -4.99 16.73 -47.29
CA LEU A 798 -4.39 16.14 -46.09
C LEU A 798 -5.36 16.22 -44.90
N TYR A 799 -5.95 17.37 -44.59
CA TYR A 799 -6.91 17.49 -43.48
C TYR A 799 -8.13 16.60 -43.69
N ARG A 800 -8.70 16.53 -44.90
CA ARG A 800 -9.82 15.61 -45.20
C ARG A 800 -9.41 14.16 -45.02
N GLY A 801 -8.22 13.76 -45.43
CA GLY A 801 -7.68 12.42 -45.25
C GLY A 801 -7.50 12.04 -43.77
N LEU A 802 -7.03 12.97 -42.98
CA LEU A 802 -6.89 12.82 -41.53
C LEU A 802 -8.25 12.69 -40.84
N LEU A 803 -9.21 13.55 -41.19
CA LEU A 803 -10.55 13.54 -40.61
C LEU A 803 -11.37 12.31 -41.02
N ALA A 804 -11.09 11.71 -42.19
CA ALA A 804 -11.70 10.42 -42.56
C ALA A 804 -11.25 9.28 -41.65
N LYS A 805 -10.04 9.36 -41.06
CA LYS A 805 -9.50 8.37 -40.15
C LYS A 805 -9.86 8.63 -38.67
N ARG A 806 -9.83 9.90 -38.31
CA ARG A 806 -10.09 10.37 -36.95
C ARG A 806 -10.87 11.68 -36.97
N GLN A 807 -12.16 11.59 -36.71
CA GLN A 807 -13.12 12.69 -36.88
C GLN A 807 -13.05 13.76 -35.78
N ASP A 808 -12.35 13.49 -34.67
CA ASP A 808 -12.25 14.31 -33.45
C ASP A 808 -10.97 15.19 -33.40
N LEU A 809 -10.24 15.33 -34.49
CA LEU A 809 -9.04 16.14 -34.57
C LEU A 809 -9.40 17.63 -34.62
N VAL A 810 -9.51 18.28 -33.44
CA VAL A 810 -9.90 19.70 -33.32
C VAL A 810 -9.07 20.62 -34.22
N GLY A 811 -7.74 20.45 -34.22
CA GLY A 811 -6.86 21.26 -35.08
C GLY A 811 -7.15 21.09 -36.56
N ALA A 812 -7.38 19.86 -37.03
CA ALA A 812 -7.71 19.59 -38.43
C ALA A 812 -9.09 20.13 -38.80
N LEU A 813 -10.10 19.97 -37.94
CA LEU A 813 -11.44 20.53 -38.13
C LEU A 813 -11.39 22.07 -38.22
N ASN A 814 -10.67 22.69 -37.28
CA ASN A 814 -10.49 24.13 -37.23
C ASN A 814 -9.78 24.67 -38.48
N ASN A 815 -8.63 24.10 -38.84
CA ASN A 815 -7.82 24.58 -39.94
C ASN A 815 -8.48 24.32 -41.31
N LEU A 816 -9.19 23.18 -41.47
CA LEU A 816 -9.98 22.90 -42.66
C LEU A 816 -11.18 23.86 -42.77
N SER A 817 -11.88 24.16 -41.67
CA SER A 817 -12.95 25.12 -41.64
C SER A 817 -12.44 26.52 -42.09
N TRP A 818 -11.33 26.98 -41.50
CA TRP A 818 -10.70 28.24 -41.87
C TRP A 818 -10.33 28.28 -43.38
N LEU A 819 -9.75 27.16 -43.85
CA LEU A 819 -9.37 27.03 -45.26
C LEU A 819 -10.58 27.12 -46.21
N LEU A 820 -11.66 26.39 -45.90
CA LEU A 820 -12.90 26.43 -46.69
C LEU A 820 -13.57 27.81 -46.64
N THR A 821 -13.56 28.46 -45.45
CA THR A 821 -14.04 29.83 -45.29
C THR A 821 -13.29 30.80 -46.23
N THR A 822 -11.96 30.73 -46.21
CA THR A 822 -11.10 31.60 -47.04
C THR A 822 -11.31 31.35 -48.54
N GLN A 823 -11.58 30.11 -48.94
CA GLN A 823 -11.87 29.75 -50.35
C GLN A 823 -13.34 29.91 -50.72
N LYS A 824 -14.20 30.37 -49.81
CA LYS A 824 -15.66 30.44 -49.98
C LYS A 824 -16.31 29.13 -50.43
N LYS A 825 -15.79 28.01 -49.90
CA LYS A 825 -16.32 26.67 -50.16
C LYS A 825 -17.33 26.27 -49.09
N PRO A 826 -18.34 25.44 -49.42
CA PRO A 826 -19.35 24.99 -48.45
C PRO A 826 -18.78 24.05 -47.42
N GLY A 827 -19.49 23.95 -46.28
CA GLY A 827 -19.16 22.99 -45.16
C GLY A 827 -18.24 23.55 -44.09
N ALA A 828 -17.86 24.84 -44.18
CA ALA A 828 -16.99 25.48 -43.22
C ALA A 828 -17.64 25.54 -41.81
N VAL A 829 -18.91 25.95 -41.74
CA VAL A 829 -19.65 26.08 -40.45
C VAL A 829 -19.84 24.76 -39.78
N GLU A 830 -20.14 23.67 -40.50
CA GLU A 830 -20.27 22.32 -39.91
C GLU A 830 -18.98 21.85 -39.26
N LEU A 831 -17.84 22.06 -39.93
CA LEU A 831 -16.53 21.69 -39.40
C LEU A 831 -16.17 22.52 -38.16
N ALA A 832 -16.39 23.84 -38.21
CA ALA A 832 -16.14 24.72 -37.07
C ALA A 832 -17.07 24.40 -35.91
N GLN A 833 -18.31 24.05 -36.16
CA GLN A 833 -19.26 23.61 -35.12
C GLN A 833 -18.84 22.30 -34.46
N LYS A 834 -18.33 21.34 -35.24
CA LYS A 834 -17.75 20.11 -34.69
C LYS A 834 -16.51 20.39 -33.84
N ALA A 835 -15.61 21.27 -34.32
CA ALA A 835 -14.44 21.70 -33.57
C ALA A 835 -14.85 22.39 -32.26
N LEU A 836 -15.85 23.27 -32.29
CA LEU A 836 -16.38 23.99 -31.15
C LEU A 836 -17.04 23.04 -30.13
N ALA A 837 -17.76 22.02 -30.57
CA ALA A 837 -18.33 21.00 -29.71
C ALA A 837 -17.26 20.19 -28.95
N LEU A 838 -16.09 19.96 -29.56
CA LEU A 838 -14.95 19.28 -28.96
C LEU A 838 -14.08 20.21 -28.10
N ALA A 839 -14.09 21.51 -28.37
CA ALA A 839 -13.28 22.51 -27.67
C ALA A 839 -14.06 23.84 -27.46
N PRO A 840 -15.10 23.84 -26.62
CA PRO A 840 -16.07 24.94 -26.55
C PRO A 840 -15.50 26.27 -25.98
N GLU A 841 -14.41 26.20 -25.23
CA GLU A 841 -13.77 27.34 -24.58
C GLU A 841 -12.42 27.73 -25.22
N GLN A 842 -12.15 27.27 -26.42
CA GLN A 842 -10.91 27.60 -27.12
C GLN A 842 -11.11 28.84 -28.05
N PRO A 843 -10.51 30.01 -27.69
CA PRO A 843 -10.73 31.24 -28.47
C PRO A 843 -10.43 31.12 -29.98
N ALA A 844 -9.38 30.38 -30.34
CA ALA A 844 -9.02 30.17 -31.76
C ALA A 844 -10.09 29.38 -32.54
N VAL A 845 -10.74 28.39 -31.89
CA VAL A 845 -11.84 27.63 -32.50
C VAL A 845 -13.09 28.48 -32.62
N MET A 846 -13.38 29.27 -31.60
CA MET A 846 -14.52 30.21 -31.63
C MET A 846 -14.33 31.29 -32.68
N ASP A 847 -13.12 31.83 -32.85
CA ASP A 847 -12.78 32.83 -33.89
C ASP A 847 -12.99 32.25 -35.30
N THR A 848 -12.52 31.02 -35.55
CA THR A 848 -12.77 30.31 -36.81
C THR A 848 -14.26 30.08 -37.06
N TYR A 849 -15.01 29.70 -36.01
CA TYR A 849 -16.46 29.49 -36.11
C TYR A 849 -17.19 30.81 -36.43
N ALA A 850 -16.79 31.92 -35.78
CA ALA A 850 -17.33 33.24 -36.09
C ALA A 850 -17.04 33.65 -37.54
N GLY A 851 -15.80 33.39 -38.02
CA GLY A 851 -15.42 33.64 -39.40
C GLY A 851 -16.26 32.84 -40.41
N ALA A 852 -16.49 31.55 -40.12
CA ALA A 852 -17.30 30.68 -40.97
C ALA A 852 -18.78 31.14 -40.99
N LEU A 853 -19.36 31.49 -39.84
CA LEU A 853 -20.72 32.04 -39.76
C LEU A 853 -20.87 33.34 -40.58
N ALA A 854 -19.91 34.25 -40.49
CA ALA A 854 -19.91 35.48 -41.26
C ALA A 854 -19.88 35.22 -42.77
N ALA A 855 -19.04 34.25 -43.19
CA ALA A 855 -18.93 33.89 -44.59
C ALA A 855 -20.21 33.22 -45.17
N GLU A 856 -20.96 32.52 -44.31
CA GLU A 856 -22.27 31.90 -44.65
C GLU A 856 -23.46 32.87 -44.52
N GLY A 857 -23.22 34.16 -44.29
CA GLY A 857 -24.29 35.16 -44.23
C GLY A 857 -25.03 35.23 -42.90
N GLN A 858 -24.40 34.80 -41.79
CA GLN A 858 -24.92 34.87 -40.43
C GLN A 858 -24.14 35.88 -39.54
N PRO A 859 -24.05 37.19 -39.96
CA PRO A 859 -23.14 38.15 -39.29
C PRO A 859 -23.53 38.46 -37.87
N ALA A 860 -24.82 38.42 -37.52
CA ALA A 860 -25.28 38.67 -36.14
C ALA A 860 -24.75 37.61 -35.17
N LYS A 861 -24.79 36.32 -35.54
CA LYS A 861 -24.23 35.23 -34.71
C LYS A 861 -22.70 35.30 -34.69
N ALA A 862 -22.06 35.60 -35.80
CA ALA A 862 -20.62 35.79 -35.88
C ALA A 862 -20.15 36.85 -34.88
N LEU A 863 -20.86 38.00 -34.83
CA LEU A 863 -20.57 39.09 -33.91
C LEU A 863 -20.72 38.70 -32.46
N GLU A 864 -21.77 37.96 -32.12
CA GLU A 864 -21.98 37.46 -30.74
C GLU A 864 -20.82 36.55 -30.28
N VAL A 865 -20.44 35.61 -31.15
CA VAL A 865 -19.34 34.68 -30.84
C VAL A 865 -18.02 35.46 -30.73
N GLN A 866 -17.74 36.39 -31.65
CA GLN A 866 -16.48 37.15 -31.66
C GLN A 866 -16.33 38.06 -30.43
N ARG A 867 -17.43 38.62 -29.91
CA ARG A 867 -17.40 39.39 -28.68
C ARG A 867 -16.94 38.52 -27.49
N LYS A 868 -17.40 37.27 -27.40
CA LYS A 868 -16.96 36.30 -26.40
C LYS A 868 -15.47 35.98 -26.56
N VAL A 869 -14.99 35.78 -27.80
CA VAL A 869 -13.56 35.54 -28.09
C VAL A 869 -12.68 36.68 -27.57
N VAL A 870 -13.06 37.95 -27.83
CA VAL A 870 -12.30 39.11 -27.33
C VAL A 870 -12.36 39.23 -25.81
N GLN A 871 -13.47 38.85 -25.18
CA GLN A 871 -13.57 38.82 -23.69
C GLN A 871 -12.67 37.73 -23.06
N MET A 872 -12.56 36.59 -23.73
CA MET A 872 -11.72 35.47 -23.24
C MET A 872 -10.23 35.70 -23.48
N ALA A 873 -9.87 36.39 -24.57
CA ALA A 873 -8.49 36.63 -24.96
C ALA A 873 -8.30 38.13 -25.40
N PRO A 874 -8.39 39.07 -24.46
CA PRO A 874 -8.36 40.51 -24.74
C PRO A 874 -7.03 41.00 -25.30
N ASP A 875 -5.95 40.27 -25.02
CA ASP A 875 -4.59 40.67 -25.42
C ASP A 875 -4.17 40.17 -26.80
N VAL A 876 -5.07 39.50 -27.55
CA VAL A 876 -4.80 39.00 -28.92
C VAL A 876 -5.32 39.96 -29.94
N PRO A 877 -4.44 40.77 -30.62
CA PRO A 877 -4.87 41.83 -31.54
C PRO A 877 -5.70 41.32 -32.74
N ALA A 878 -5.38 40.12 -33.23
CA ALA A 878 -6.08 39.52 -34.38
C ALA A 878 -7.58 39.31 -34.09
N TYR A 879 -7.97 38.92 -32.87
CA TYR A 879 -9.39 38.76 -32.49
C TYR A 879 -10.14 40.08 -32.43
N ARG A 880 -9.51 41.15 -31.95
CA ARG A 880 -10.07 42.49 -32.00
C ARG A 880 -10.25 43.01 -33.44
N LEU A 881 -9.29 42.71 -34.32
CA LEU A 881 -9.39 43.07 -35.73
C LEU A 881 -10.56 42.32 -36.40
N ALA A 882 -10.73 41.05 -36.13
CA ALA A 882 -11.88 40.27 -36.59
C ALA A 882 -13.21 40.84 -36.06
N LEU A 883 -13.26 41.22 -34.76
CA LEU A 883 -14.42 41.87 -34.19
C LEU A 883 -14.74 43.19 -34.89
N ALA A 884 -13.75 44.03 -35.14
CA ALA A 884 -13.94 45.31 -35.84
C ALA A 884 -14.50 45.09 -37.26
N ARG A 885 -14.03 44.09 -38.01
CA ARG A 885 -14.58 43.72 -39.34
C ARG A 885 -16.06 43.34 -39.24
N PHE A 886 -16.44 42.50 -38.25
CA PHE A 886 -17.84 42.08 -38.08
C PHE A 886 -18.74 43.27 -37.66
N LEU A 887 -18.23 44.17 -36.80
CA LEU A 887 -18.95 45.39 -36.41
C LEU A 887 -19.21 46.31 -37.62
N LEU A 888 -18.22 46.51 -38.50
CA LEU A 888 -18.39 47.27 -39.75
C LEU A 888 -19.42 46.63 -40.69
N THR A 889 -19.34 45.31 -40.84
CA THR A 889 -20.32 44.57 -41.65
C THR A 889 -21.74 44.66 -41.05
N ALA A 890 -21.87 44.75 -39.75
CA ALA A 890 -23.14 44.94 -39.05
C ALA A 890 -23.61 46.41 -39.00
N GLY A 891 -22.82 47.33 -39.52
CA GLY A 891 -23.14 48.76 -39.53
C GLY A 891 -22.81 49.55 -38.28
N ASP A 892 -22.25 48.86 -37.26
CA ASP A 892 -21.88 49.51 -35.96
C ASP A 892 -20.48 50.16 -36.07
N LYS A 893 -20.42 51.25 -36.83
CA LYS A 893 -19.18 52.01 -37.04
C LYS A 893 -18.60 52.59 -35.76
N ALA A 894 -19.42 52.89 -34.75
CA ALA A 894 -18.96 53.47 -33.50
C ALA A 894 -18.17 52.46 -32.69
N ALA A 895 -18.70 51.24 -32.51
CA ALA A 895 -18.01 50.16 -31.80
C ALA A 895 -16.78 49.72 -32.57
N ALA A 896 -16.85 49.60 -33.91
CA ALA A 896 -15.70 49.24 -34.73
C ALA A 896 -14.55 50.24 -34.57
N ARG A 897 -14.85 51.52 -34.52
CA ARG A 897 -13.86 52.59 -34.29
C ARG A 897 -13.15 52.42 -32.95
N GLN A 898 -13.87 52.08 -31.89
CA GLN A 898 -13.27 51.85 -30.58
C GLN A 898 -12.25 50.71 -30.61
N GLU A 899 -12.61 49.55 -31.17
CA GLU A 899 -11.71 48.43 -31.29
C GLU A 899 -10.49 48.74 -32.17
N LEU A 900 -10.67 49.40 -33.30
CA LEU A 900 -9.58 49.79 -34.20
C LEU A 900 -8.64 50.83 -33.55
N GLN A 901 -9.15 51.80 -32.77
CA GLN A 901 -8.32 52.73 -32.03
C GLN A 901 -7.45 52.05 -30.96
N GLN A 902 -7.90 50.95 -30.35
CA GLN A 902 -7.03 50.18 -29.45
C GLN A 902 -5.89 49.51 -30.28
N LEU A 903 -6.17 49.00 -31.44
CA LEU A 903 -5.18 48.36 -32.34
C LEU A 903 -4.17 49.36 -32.91
N THR A 904 -4.57 50.63 -33.20
CA THR A 904 -3.63 51.64 -33.68
C THR A 904 -2.50 51.96 -32.68
N LYS A 905 -2.74 51.75 -31.37
CA LYS A 905 -1.73 51.97 -30.32
C LYS A 905 -0.57 50.96 -30.44
N LEU A 906 -0.74 49.84 -31.11
CA LEU A 906 0.28 48.82 -31.29
C LEU A 906 1.32 49.19 -32.36
N GLY A 907 0.98 50.11 -33.25
CA GLY A 907 1.84 50.63 -34.31
C GLY A 907 2.47 49.50 -35.14
N LYS A 908 3.74 49.70 -35.53
CA LYS A 908 4.50 48.70 -36.33
C LYS A 908 4.69 47.34 -35.65
N GLY A 909 4.37 47.20 -34.37
CA GLY A 909 4.40 45.94 -33.62
C GLY A 909 3.30 44.95 -34.05
N PHE A 910 2.25 45.43 -34.76
CA PHE A 910 1.18 44.59 -35.27
C PHE A 910 1.26 44.45 -36.80
N ALA A 911 1.50 43.23 -37.29
CA ALA A 911 1.73 42.97 -38.72
C ALA A 911 0.59 43.44 -39.63
N GLN A 912 -0.64 43.52 -39.12
CA GLN A 912 -1.82 43.93 -39.89
C GLN A 912 -2.18 45.42 -39.70
N GLN A 913 -1.23 46.26 -39.26
CA GLN A 913 -1.47 47.68 -38.97
C GLN A 913 -2.02 48.45 -40.16
N GLY A 914 -1.55 48.16 -41.37
CA GLY A 914 -2.07 48.80 -42.60
C GLY A 914 -3.55 48.50 -42.85
N GLU A 915 -4.01 47.33 -42.48
CA GLU A 915 -5.43 46.98 -42.54
C GLU A 915 -6.24 47.73 -41.46
N VAL A 916 -5.71 47.81 -40.25
CA VAL A 916 -6.32 48.60 -39.16
C VAL A 916 -6.56 50.05 -39.60
N GLU A 917 -5.58 50.68 -40.23
CA GLU A 917 -5.68 52.06 -40.74
C GLU A 917 -6.74 52.19 -41.81
N LYS A 918 -6.81 51.21 -42.74
CA LYS A 918 -7.81 51.19 -43.82
C LYS A 918 -9.24 51.06 -43.23
N LEU A 919 -9.45 50.10 -42.32
CA LEU A 919 -10.74 49.89 -41.67
C LEU A 919 -11.15 51.08 -40.76
N LEU A 920 -10.18 51.72 -40.13
CA LEU A 920 -10.45 52.93 -39.33
C LEU A 920 -10.89 54.11 -40.22
N ALA A 921 -10.29 54.28 -41.39
CA ALA A 921 -10.74 55.27 -42.36
C ALA A 921 -12.16 54.98 -42.84
N GLU A 922 -12.53 53.68 -43.03
CA GLU A 922 -13.88 53.25 -43.38
C GLU A 922 -14.87 53.54 -42.23
N ALA A 923 -14.50 53.26 -41.00
CA ALA A 923 -15.31 53.49 -39.80
C ALA A 923 -15.56 54.99 -39.54
N ASN A 924 -14.69 55.86 -40.08
CA ASN A 924 -14.80 57.33 -39.97
C ASN A 924 -15.64 57.95 -41.07
N ARG A 925 -15.88 57.24 -42.16
CA ARG A 925 -16.80 57.65 -43.26
C ARG A 925 -18.25 57.32 -42.89
#